data_c6e23a60f8200618eadc62d5d2808705
#
_entry.id   c6e23a60f8200618eadc62d5d2808705
#
_cell.length_a   1.000
_cell.length_b   1.000
_cell.length_c   1.000
_cell.angle_alpha   90.00
_cell.angle_beta   90.00
_cell.angle_gamma   90.00
#
_symmetry.space_group_name_H-M   'P 1'
#
loop_
_entity.id
_entity.type
_entity.pdbx_description
1 polymer ?
#
loop_
_entity_poly.entity_id
_entity_poly.type
_entity_poly.pdbx_seq_one_letter_code
_entity_poly.pdbx_strand_id
1 'polypeptide(L)'
;VREALVMAREDVPGDKRLVAYLVGADVSPVTLRSQLAASLPDYMVPAAFVTLDAFPLTPNGKIDRKALPVPEAVAQDEHTYAAPQGEIETAIARIWADLLGTSHIGRDGHFFELGGHSLMAVQFVARLRDETGLEASLRQLFVHPTLSAFAEAAGGPQSGPRHRHLVAIRAQGTLAPLFLMHPGEGEVAYARKLMPWLDADMPVYGLAAAGFAAGETPLTSVEEMAREYLREMRLVQPHGPYRIAGWSAGGTIAVEIANQLIGADERVEFLGLIDTASDYASSQAMPERDFERWILSLAWLPAQPDQAIAARLRTLAAQHDSDAVLALAQQAGILPGEIGTPTLRRHLAVRHGIAIALRSYVRPAIAVPVHLFAASGEQRADPTIGWGKAQGTTLHLSMLEGTHYSIMDAPHVAQLGTALADAIDAATGAMADCPELSYAPRIALQFGRRGVSPVFCVPGAGASITAFTDVIQALDADIPIYGMQPRGLCGTMTPHIDVPSAARAYIRSMREVCPSGPYRLMGHSFGGWVVTEMARQLTAAGERVSALVVLDSRAPVEASQPPRHYGQVEILVRLVGLFEQKLDGSLRLGEADFAPLDHEARLALLLARLVEAKLMPSGTRITAIRGIVRAFGTNLNTRYVPEQQYDGPLHLAIATGPSPAAMGRAEPDELLAGWRRHAPQASVWNSEGNHMTLLSRPYVHSLGDWLSPLMKESQC
;
A
#
# COMPACT_ATOMS: atom_id res chain seq x y z
N VAL A 1 -41.65 -1.80 -20.65
CA VAL A 1 -41.86 -0.41 -21.09
C VAL A 1 -42.12 -0.41 -22.58
N ARG A 2 -43.26 0.15 -23.03
CA ARG A 2 -43.57 0.28 -24.46
C ARG A 2 -42.98 1.57 -25.05
N GLU A 3 -43.15 2.67 -24.33
CA GLU A 3 -42.63 3.99 -24.71
C GLU A 3 -42.03 4.67 -23.48
N ALA A 4 -40.98 5.45 -23.68
CA ALA A 4 -40.34 6.21 -22.63
C ALA A 4 -39.92 7.60 -23.11
N LEU A 5 -40.05 8.61 -22.27
CA LEU A 5 -39.57 9.96 -22.48
C LEU A 5 -38.83 10.42 -21.21
N VAL A 6 -37.59 10.84 -21.37
CA VAL A 6 -36.84 11.47 -20.29
C VAL A 6 -36.67 12.95 -20.58
N MET A 7 -36.92 13.80 -19.61
CA MET A 7 -36.71 15.24 -19.72
C MET A 7 -36.21 15.88 -18.42
N ALA A 8 -35.45 16.94 -18.55
CA ALA A 8 -35.09 17.78 -17.41
C ALA A 8 -36.30 18.66 -17.05
N ARG A 9 -36.68 18.63 -15.77
CA ARG A 9 -37.73 19.50 -15.20
C ARG A 9 -37.15 20.38 -14.11
N GLU A 10 -37.74 21.54 -13.97
CA GLU A 10 -37.45 22.50 -12.89
C GLU A 10 -38.78 22.91 -12.29
N ASP A 11 -39.34 22.08 -11.43
CA ASP A 11 -40.64 22.31 -10.78
C ASP A 11 -40.52 23.25 -9.56
N VAL A 12 -39.30 23.37 -9.00
CA VAL A 12 -38.89 24.32 -7.95
C VAL A 12 -37.72 25.13 -8.51
N PRO A 13 -37.71 26.47 -8.41
CA PRO A 13 -36.60 27.29 -8.89
C PRO A 13 -35.23 26.83 -8.32
N GLY A 14 -34.28 26.51 -9.22
CA GLY A 14 -32.94 26.02 -8.85
C GLY A 14 -32.82 24.49 -8.77
N ASP A 15 -33.93 23.72 -8.75
CA ASP A 15 -33.94 22.26 -8.69
C ASP A 15 -34.19 21.64 -10.06
N LYS A 16 -33.16 21.52 -10.88
CA LYS A 16 -33.23 20.81 -12.17
C LYS A 16 -32.97 19.33 -12.00
N ARG A 17 -34.02 18.50 -12.29
CA ARG A 17 -33.91 17.04 -12.17
C ARG A 17 -34.41 16.32 -13.43
N LEU A 18 -33.84 15.15 -13.71
CA LEU A 18 -34.31 14.29 -14.78
C LEU A 18 -35.56 13.52 -14.32
N VAL A 19 -36.59 13.49 -15.14
CA VAL A 19 -37.82 12.73 -14.90
C VAL A 19 -38.10 11.84 -16.12
N ALA A 20 -38.33 10.55 -15.85
CA ALA A 20 -38.73 9.57 -16.86
C ALA A 20 -40.23 9.34 -16.82
N TYR A 21 -40.88 9.52 -17.95
CA TYR A 21 -42.28 9.19 -18.19
C TYR A 21 -42.34 7.89 -18.98
N LEU A 22 -43.14 6.93 -18.54
CA LEU A 22 -43.19 5.59 -19.07
C LEU A 22 -44.62 5.21 -19.44
N VAL A 23 -44.79 4.50 -20.54
CA VAL A 23 -46.08 3.95 -20.97
C VAL A 23 -45.98 2.42 -21.03
N GLY A 24 -46.96 1.74 -20.45
CA GLY A 24 -47.03 0.28 -20.48
C GLY A 24 -45.88 -0.40 -19.69
N ALA A 25 -45.49 0.19 -18.58
CA ALA A 25 -44.50 -0.36 -17.69
C ALA A 25 -45.17 -1.16 -16.55
N ASP A 26 -44.84 -2.43 -16.46
CA ASP A 26 -45.20 -3.31 -15.35
C ASP A 26 -43.94 -3.60 -14.51
N VAL A 27 -43.09 -2.56 -14.34
CA VAL A 27 -41.81 -2.67 -13.65
C VAL A 27 -41.74 -1.58 -12.60
N SER A 28 -41.36 -1.98 -11.39
CA SER A 28 -41.19 -1.09 -10.25
C SER A 28 -40.17 0.03 -10.57
N PRO A 29 -40.42 1.29 -10.18
CA PRO A 29 -39.44 2.37 -10.27
C PRO A 29 -38.10 2.07 -9.64
N VAL A 30 -38.10 1.29 -8.55
CA VAL A 30 -36.88 0.83 -7.85
C VAL A 30 -36.04 -0.08 -8.74
N THR A 31 -36.69 -1.06 -9.39
CA THR A 31 -35.99 -1.97 -10.32
C THR A 31 -35.44 -1.24 -11.54
N LEU A 32 -36.21 -0.29 -12.11
CA LEU A 32 -35.72 0.52 -13.21
C LEU A 32 -34.54 1.39 -12.82
N ARG A 33 -34.61 2.01 -11.65
CA ARG A 33 -33.52 2.83 -11.13
C ARG A 33 -32.25 1.98 -10.94
N SER A 34 -32.34 0.82 -10.31
CA SER A 34 -31.21 -0.09 -10.12
C SER A 34 -30.58 -0.54 -11.44
N GLN A 35 -31.42 -0.88 -12.44
CA GLN A 35 -30.95 -1.27 -13.77
C GLN A 35 -30.27 -0.11 -14.52
N LEU A 36 -30.81 1.11 -14.42
CA LEU A 36 -30.24 2.28 -15.05
C LEU A 36 -28.96 2.74 -14.34
N ALA A 37 -28.90 2.67 -13.01
CA ALA A 37 -27.72 2.97 -12.23
C ALA A 37 -26.55 2.01 -12.50
N ALA A 38 -26.83 0.79 -12.95
CA ALA A 38 -25.81 -0.16 -13.38
C ALA A 38 -25.16 0.22 -14.73
N SER A 39 -25.79 1.12 -15.52
CA SER A 39 -25.36 1.46 -16.89
C SER A 39 -25.19 2.95 -17.17
N LEU A 40 -25.69 3.82 -16.29
CA LEU A 40 -25.66 5.28 -16.45
C LEU A 40 -25.02 5.94 -15.23
N PRO A 41 -24.31 7.07 -15.42
CA PRO A 41 -23.86 7.93 -14.32
C PRO A 41 -25.06 8.40 -13.47
N ASP A 42 -24.85 8.61 -12.16
CA ASP A 42 -25.91 8.99 -11.23
C ASP A 42 -26.71 10.22 -11.68
N TYR A 43 -26.05 11.23 -12.27
CA TYR A 43 -26.70 12.43 -12.78
C TYR A 43 -27.54 12.19 -14.05
N MET A 44 -27.43 11.05 -14.72
CA MET A 44 -28.23 10.62 -15.84
C MET A 44 -29.38 9.67 -15.45
N VAL A 45 -29.37 9.14 -14.24
CA VAL A 45 -30.45 8.31 -13.71
C VAL A 45 -31.62 9.22 -13.34
N PRO A 46 -32.83 9.00 -13.90
CA PRO A 46 -33.98 9.85 -13.59
C PRO A 46 -34.28 9.84 -12.07
N ALA A 47 -34.45 11.04 -11.51
CA ALA A 47 -34.81 11.22 -10.11
C ALA A 47 -36.23 10.73 -9.81
N ALA A 48 -37.10 10.73 -10.81
CA ALA A 48 -38.47 10.23 -10.69
C ALA A 48 -38.90 9.47 -11.96
N PHE A 49 -39.74 8.45 -11.76
CA PHE A 49 -40.37 7.65 -12.82
C PHE A 49 -41.88 7.80 -12.69
N VAL A 50 -42.52 8.26 -13.75
CA VAL A 50 -43.97 8.49 -13.82
C VAL A 50 -44.57 7.55 -14.87
N THR A 51 -45.46 6.66 -14.45
CA THR A 51 -46.18 5.77 -15.37
C THR A 51 -47.46 6.42 -15.86
N LEU A 52 -47.70 6.37 -17.16
CA LEU A 52 -48.83 6.92 -17.81
C LEU A 52 -49.55 5.83 -18.63
N ASP A 53 -50.86 5.94 -18.78
CA ASP A 53 -51.63 5.07 -19.68
C ASP A 53 -51.27 5.33 -21.15
N ALA A 54 -51.06 6.61 -21.48
CA ALA A 54 -50.62 7.09 -22.80
C ALA A 54 -49.98 8.47 -22.68
N PHE A 55 -49.06 8.84 -23.59
CA PHE A 55 -48.53 10.20 -23.66
C PHE A 55 -49.59 11.18 -24.12
N PRO A 56 -49.72 12.38 -23.51
CA PRO A 56 -50.56 13.45 -24.04
C PRO A 56 -49.97 13.93 -25.37
N LEU A 57 -50.82 14.09 -26.37
CA LEU A 57 -50.42 14.50 -27.70
C LEU A 57 -50.97 15.91 -28.03
N THR A 58 -50.16 16.69 -28.73
CA THR A 58 -50.60 17.95 -29.35
C THR A 58 -51.55 17.66 -30.53
N PRO A 59 -52.29 18.65 -31.02
CA PRO A 59 -53.18 18.49 -32.22
C PRO A 59 -52.41 17.94 -33.44
N ASN A 60 -51.12 18.11 -33.51
CA ASN A 60 -50.26 17.60 -34.60
C ASN A 60 -49.67 16.21 -34.34
N GLY A 61 -50.13 15.48 -33.32
CA GLY A 61 -49.70 14.11 -33.01
C GLY A 61 -48.31 13.99 -32.35
N LYS A 62 -47.70 15.09 -31.90
CA LYS A 62 -46.43 15.06 -31.15
C LYS A 62 -46.70 15.04 -29.64
N ILE A 63 -45.79 14.46 -28.85
CA ILE A 63 -45.89 14.45 -27.38
C ILE A 63 -45.96 15.89 -26.84
N ASP A 64 -47.04 16.20 -26.12
CA ASP A 64 -47.18 17.46 -25.42
C ASP A 64 -46.44 17.45 -24.10
N ARG A 65 -45.20 17.90 -24.13
CA ARG A 65 -44.31 17.93 -22.94
C ARG A 65 -44.82 18.84 -21.82
N LYS A 66 -45.66 19.83 -22.14
CA LYS A 66 -46.23 20.76 -21.14
C LYS A 66 -47.40 20.16 -20.38
N ALA A 67 -48.10 19.21 -21.01
CA ALA A 67 -49.23 18.50 -20.41
C ALA A 67 -48.80 17.28 -19.58
N LEU A 68 -47.49 16.96 -19.50
CA LEU A 68 -47.01 15.89 -18.68
C LEU A 68 -47.15 16.25 -17.18
N PRO A 69 -47.67 15.34 -16.35
CA PRO A 69 -47.91 15.61 -14.93
C PRO A 69 -46.59 15.86 -14.18
N VAL A 70 -46.69 16.69 -13.14
CA VAL A 70 -45.56 16.84 -12.18
C VAL A 70 -45.39 15.51 -11.45
N PRO A 71 -44.16 15.00 -11.31
CA PRO A 71 -43.95 13.79 -10.53
C PRO A 71 -44.44 14.00 -9.09
N GLU A 72 -45.42 13.22 -8.66
CA GLU A 72 -45.72 13.13 -7.24
C GLU A 72 -44.49 12.53 -6.55
N ALA A 73 -44.12 13.04 -5.37
CA ALA A 73 -43.06 12.45 -4.57
C ALA A 73 -43.33 10.94 -4.37
N VAL A 74 -42.35 10.10 -4.74
CA VAL A 74 -42.55 8.64 -4.77
C VAL A 74 -43.10 8.19 -3.41
N ALA A 75 -44.38 7.91 -3.35
CA ALA A 75 -44.97 7.19 -2.24
C ALA A 75 -44.32 5.80 -2.24
N GLN A 76 -43.54 5.49 -1.22
CA GLN A 76 -43.13 4.12 -0.92
C GLN A 76 -44.43 3.27 -0.84
N ASP A 77 -44.39 2.09 -1.41
CA ASP A 77 -45.51 1.12 -1.30
C ASP A 77 -46.06 1.13 0.11
N GLU A 78 -47.33 1.46 0.29
CA GLU A 78 -48.01 1.56 1.59
C GLU A 78 -47.95 0.25 2.41
N HIS A 79 -47.44 -0.83 1.84
CA HIS A 79 -47.34 -2.13 2.50
C HIS A 79 -46.04 -2.37 3.30
N THR A 80 -45.04 -1.47 3.22
CA THR A 80 -43.72 -1.62 3.92
C THR A 80 -43.27 -0.38 4.68
N TYR A 81 -44.07 0.68 4.74
CA TYR A 81 -43.70 1.87 5.49
C TYR A 81 -43.77 1.63 7.02
N ALA A 82 -42.60 1.50 7.65
CA ALA A 82 -42.46 1.54 9.10
C ALA A 82 -42.10 2.95 9.54
N ALA A 83 -42.98 3.60 10.30
CA ALA A 83 -42.74 4.96 10.78
C ALA A 83 -41.55 5.04 11.74
N PRO A 84 -40.80 6.17 11.76
CA PRO A 84 -39.72 6.41 12.73
C PRO A 84 -40.19 6.22 14.17
N GLN A 85 -39.36 5.63 15.02
CA GLN A 85 -39.66 5.34 16.42
C GLN A 85 -38.78 6.15 17.37
N GLY A 86 -39.38 6.80 18.35
CA GLY A 86 -38.68 7.60 19.35
C GLY A 86 -38.18 8.95 18.81
N GLU A 87 -37.55 9.73 19.69
CA GLU A 87 -37.12 11.09 19.37
C GLU A 87 -35.95 11.12 18.39
N ILE A 88 -35.01 10.19 18.49
CA ILE A 88 -33.81 10.14 17.64
C ILE A 88 -34.19 9.82 16.20
N GLU A 89 -34.92 8.72 15.95
CA GLU A 89 -35.32 8.36 14.58
C GLU A 89 -36.19 9.47 13.95
N THR A 90 -37.08 10.08 14.74
CA THR A 90 -37.93 11.19 14.28
C THR A 90 -37.11 12.41 13.85
N ALA A 91 -36.10 12.78 14.67
CA ALA A 91 -35.20 13.88 14.33
C ALA A 91 -34.37 13.59 13.07
N ILE A 92 -33.83 12.38 12.96
CA ILE A 92 -33.06 11.95 11.78
C ILE A 92 -33.93 11.95 10.52
N ALA A 93 -35.14 11.36 10.62
CA ALA A 93 -36.08 11.31 9.50
C ALA A 93 -36.44 12.71 8.98
N ARG A 94 -36.65 13.66 9.90
CA ARG A 94 -36.94 15.06 9.54
C ARG A 94 -35.75 15.71 8.81
N ILE A 95 -34.54 15.54 9.34
CA ILE A 95 -33.34 16.11 8.71
C ILE A 95 -33.10 15.48 7.34
N TRP A 96 -33.30 14.15 7.21
CA TRP A 96 -33.17 13.46 5.93
C TRP A 96 -34.24 13.91 4.95
N ALA A 97 -35.50 14.09 5.40
CA ALA A 97 -36.59 14.57 4.57
C ALA A 97 -36.27 15.95 3.96
N ASP A 98 -35.75 16.86 4.79
CA ASP A 98 -35.34 18.20 4.35
C ASP A 98 -34.16 18.14 3.37
N LEU A 99 -33.12 17.32 3.62
CA LEU A 99 -31.92 17.22 2.78
C LEU A 99 -32.19 16.49 1.47
N LEU A 100 -33.02 15.44 1.50
CA LEU A 100 -33.30 14.58 0.35
C LEU A 100 -34.52 15.04 -0.46
N GLY A 101 -35.23 16.09 0.00
CA GLY A 101 -36.43 16.61 -0.68
C GLY A 101 -37.58 15.61 -0.70
N THR A 102 -37.69 14.71 0.26
CA THR A 102 -38.76 13.69 0.33
C THR A 102 -39.58 13.83 1.61
N SER A 103 -40.89 13.67 1.51
CA SER A 103 -41.82 13.92 2.63
C SER A 103 -41.94 12.78 3.63
N HIS A 104 -41.53 11.56 3.28
CA HIS A 104 -41.74 10.37 4.09
C HIS A 104 -40.49 9.47 4.10
N ILE A 105 -39.77 9.45 5.22
CA ILE A 105 -38.62 8.56 5.45
C ILE A 105 -39.07 7.48 6.44
N GLY A 106 -39.11 6.23 6.00
CA GLY A 106 -39.37 5.07 6.86
C GLY A 106 -38.11 4.61 7.59
N ARG A 107 -38.28 3.77 8.62
CA ARG A 107 -37.17 3.19 9.41
C ARG A 107 -36.14 2.41 8.58
N ASP A 108 -36.61 1.76 7.51
CA ASP A 108 -35.78 0.97 6.59
C ASP A 108 -35.25 1.81 5.43
N GLY A 109 -35.58 3.12 5.40
CA GLY A 109 -35.11 4.05 4.38
C GLY A 109 -33.60 4.17 4.41
N HIS A 110 -32.95 3.89 3.25
CA HIS A 110 -31.50 3.90 3.11
C HIS A 110 -31.06 5.25 2.55
N PHE A 111 -30.23 5.99 3.30
CA PHE A 111 -29.84 7.39 2.97
C PHE A 111 -29.37 7.57 1.53
N PHE A 112 -28.46 6.70 1.08
CA PHE A 112 -27.85 6.80 -0.25
C PHE A 112 -28.80 6.34 -1.36
N GLU A 113 -29.67 5.35 -1.11
CA GLU A 113 -30.69 4.91 -2.08
C GLU A 113 -31.81 5.94 -2.26
N LEU A 114 -32.08 6.73 -1.22
CA LEU A 114 -33.02 7.85 -1.27
C LEU A 114 -32.46 9.09 -1.97
N GLY A 115 -31.24 9.02 -2.50
CA GLY A 115 -30.60 10.10 -3.26
C GLY A 115 -29.54 10.87 -2.46
N GLY A 116 -29.24 10.47 -1.24
CA GLY A 116 -28.16 11.06 -0.45
C GLY A 116 -26.79 10.79 -1.08
N HIS A 117 -25.90 11.79 -1.01
CA HIS A 117 -24.52 11.70 -1.46
C HIS A 117 -23.59 12.24 -0.39
N SER A 118 -22.28 12.11 -0.60
CA SER A 118 -21.26 12.44 0.43
C SER A 118 -21.39 13.85 0.99
N LEU A 119 -21.72 14.85 0.17
CA LEU A 119 -21.91 16.22 0.63
C LEU A 119 -23.15 16.35 1.55
N MET A 120 -24.27 15.73 1.17
CA MET A 120 -25.49 15.68 2.01
C MET A 120 -25.24 14.90 3.31
N ALA A 121 -24.40 13.88 3.29
CA ALA A 121 -24.01 13.14 4.49
C ALA A 121 -23.25 14.02 5.48
N VAL A 122 -22.35 14.89 5.01
CA VAL A 122 -21.66 15.89 5.86
C VAL A 122 -22.63 16.88 6.46
N GLN A 123 -23.56 17.40 5.64
CA GLN A 123 -24.61 18.33 6.09
C GLN A 123 -25.52 17.68 7.14
N PHE A 124 -25.93 16.43 6.90
CA PHE A 124 -26.75 15.67 7.83
C PHE A 124 -26.07 15.53 9.21
N VAL A 125 -24.82 15.08 9.26
CA VAL A 125 -24.11 14.88 10.52
C VAL A 125 -23.92 16.20 11.27
N ALA A 126 -23.64 17.30 10.55
CA ALA A 126 -23.53 18.63 11.14
C ALA A 126 -24.87 19.11 11.73
N ARG A 127 -25.97 19.01 10.96
CA ARG A 127 -27.30 19.38 11.42
C ARG A 127 -27.79 18.52 12.58
N LEU A 128 -27.54 17.22 12.54
CA LEU A 128 -27.92 16.30 13.62
C LEU A 128 -27.30 16.74 14.95
N ARG A 129 -26.00 17.05 14.94
CA ARG A 129 -25.33 17.55 16.13
C ARG A 129 -25.88 18.89 16.60
N ASP A 130 -26.06 19.85 15.68
CA ASP A 130 -26.50 21.19 16.01
C ASP A 130 -27.96 21.22 16.50
N GLU A 131 -28.83 20.34 16.01
CA GLU A 131 -30.25 20.29 16.34
C GLU A 131 -30.57 19.36 17.53
N THR A 132 -29.78 18.29 17.72
CA THR A 132 -30.08 17.27 18.74
C THR A 132 -28.99 17.09 19.79
N GLY A 133 -27.82 17.67 19.60
CA GLY A 133 -26.65 17.44 20.44
C GLY A 133 -26.02 16.03 20.27
N LEU A 134 -26.57 15.20 19.39
CA LEU A 134 -26.03 13.86 19.12
C LEU A 134 -24.74 13.96 18.30
N GLU A 135 -23.64 13.48 18.87
CA GLU A 135 -22.38 13.33 18.14
C GLU A 135 -22.38 12.06 17.32
N ALA A 136 -22.65 12.17 16.03
CA ALA A 136 -22.50 11.10 15.08
C ALA A 136 -21.38 11.41 14.08
N SER A 137 -20.81 10.37 13.50
CA SER A 137 -19.76 10.51 12.48
C SER A 137 -20.32 10.14 11.09
N LEU A 138 -19.74 10.73 10.04
CA LEU A 138 -19.98 10.32 8.65
C LEU A 138 -19.83 8.80 8.48
N ARG A 139 -18.84 8.23 9.14
CA ARG A 139 -18.59 6.81 9.17
C ARG A 139 -19.78 5.99 9.69
N GLN A 140 -20.47 6.44 10.75
CA GLN A 140 -21.66 5.74 11.25
C GLN A 140 -22.76 5.71 10.19
N LEU A 141 -22.95 6.79 9.42
CA LEU A 141 -23.89 6.81 8.31
C LEU A 141 -23.48 5.86 7.17
N PHE A 142 -22.19 5.73 6.90
CA PHE A 142 -21.70 4.79 5.90
C PHE A 142 -21.84 3.32 6.34
N VAL A 143 -21.63 3.05 7.62
CA VAL A 143 -21.76 1.68 8.17
C VAL A 143 -23.23 1.31 8.37
N HIS A 144 -24.05 2.26 8.82
CA HIS A 144 -25.46 2.08 9.15
C HIS A 144 -26.32 3.03 8.30
N PRO A 145 -26.46 2.77 6.99
CA PRO A 145 -27.08 3.73 6.08
C PRO A 145 -28.60 3.77 6.11
N THR A 146 -29.26 2.86 6.86
CA THR A 146 -30.70 2.90 7.09
C THR A 146 -31.01 3.75 8.32
N LEU A 147 -32.18 4.39 8.34
CA LEU A 147 -32.57 5.33 9.39
C LEU A 147 -32.54 4.66 10.76
N SER A 148 -33.13 3.49 10.93
CA SER A 148 -33.17 2.76 12.20
C SER A 148 -31.79 2.32 12.66
N ALA A 149 -30.99 1.73 11.78
CA ALA A 149 -29.65 1.27 12.11
C ALA A 149 -28.71 2.44 12.47
N PHE A 150 -28.85 3.56 11.77
CA PHE A 150 -28.08 4.76 12.11
C PHE A 150 -28.51 5.36 13.45
N ALA A 151 -29.81 5.44 13.73
CA ALA A 151 -30.35 5.93 14.99
C ALA A 151 -29.88 5.09 16.19
N GLU A 152 -29.88 3.76 16.02
CA GLU A 152 -29.36 2.82 17.02
C GLU A 152 -27.86 3.03 17.25
N ALA A 153 -27.07 3.17 16.18
CA ALA A 153 -25.63 3.40 16.26
C ALA A 153 -25.27 4.77 16.85
N ALA A 154 -26.11 5.79 16.64
CA ALA A 154 -25.90 7.14 17.15
C ALA A 154 -26.39 7.30 18.62
N GLY A 155 -27.47 6.61 19.00
CA GLY A 155 -28.11 6.72 20.32
C GLY A 155 -27.73 5.64 21.33
N GLY A 156 -27.11 4.55 20.90
CA GLY A 156 -26.75 3.43 21.76
C GLY A 156 -25.47 3.67 22.58
N PRO A 157 -25.32 2.96 23.74
CA PRO A 157 -24.05 2.94 24.44
C PRO A 157 -22.98 2.39 23.51
N GLN A 158 -21.91 3.16 23.29
CA GLN A 158 -20.81 2.80 22.38
C GLN A 158 -19.95 1.68 23.01
N SER A 159 -20.46 0.47 23.09
CA SER A 159 -19.81 -0.71 23.65
C SER A 159 -19.38 -1.66 22.52
N GLY A 160 -18.21 -1.40 21.97
CA GLY A 160 -17.48 -2.27 21.02
C GLY A 160 -16.07 -1.74 20.80
N PRO A 161 -15.13 -2.53 20.31
CA PRO A 161 -13.82 -1.99 19.94
C PRO A 161 -14.06 -0.89 18.90
N ARG A 162 -13.77 0.36 19.31
CA ARG A 162 -13.89 1.52 18.40
C ARG A 162 -12.84 1.40 17.32
N HIS A 163 -13.24 0.92 16.16
CA HIS A 163 -12.41 1.04 14.99
C HIS A 163 -12.29 2.53 14.63
N ARG A 164 -11.12 3.07 14.69
CA ARG A 164 -10.89 4.49 14.39
C ARG A 164 -10.79 4.75 12.89
N HIS A 165 -10.29 3.78 12.14
CA HIS A 165 -9.99 3.88 10.71
C HIS A 165 -10.79 2.90 9.85
N LEU A 166 -11.07 1.71 10.36
CA LEU A 166 -11.68 0.63 9.61
C LEU A 166 -13.18 0.88 9.40
N VAL A 167 -13.62 0.86 8.16
CA VAL A 167 -15.03 1.02 7.72
C VAL A 167 -15.45 -0.27 7.01
N ALA A 168 -16.45 -0.97 7.53
CA ALA A 168 -17.00 -2.11 6.84
C ALA A 168 -17.85 -1.64 5.64
N ILE A 169 -17.41 -1.95 4.42
CA ILE A 169 -18.15 -1.68 3.19
C ILE A 169 -19.11 -2.86 2.91
N ARG A 170 -18.58 -4.07 3.03
CA ARG A 170 -19.31 -5.35 3.01
C ARG A 170 -18.59 -6.30 3.97
N ALA A 171 -19.18 -6.57 5.12
CA ALA A 171 -18.57 -7.38 6.17
C ALA A 171 -18.79 -8.89 5.98
N GLN A 172 -19.81 -9.27 5.18
CA GLN A 172 -20.18 -10.68 4.95
C GLN A 172 -19.30 -11.28 3.86
N GLY A 173 -19.08 -12.58 3.97
CA GLY A 173 -18.35 -13.40 3.01
C GLY A 173 -17.35 -14.35 3.69
N THR A 174 -16.91 -15.37 2.96
CA THR A 174 -16.00 -16.42 3.44
C THR A 174 -14.61 -16.32 2.85
N LEU A 175 -14.45 -15.55 1.76
CA LEU A 175 -13.16 -15.30 1.12
C LEU A 175 -12.27 -14.38 1.96
N ALA A 176 -10.99 -14.37 1.68
CA ALA A 176 -10.06 -13.41 2.28
C ALA A 176 -10.50 -11.97 1.96
N PRO A 177 -10.56 -11.08 2.97
CA PRO A 177 -11.04 -9.71 2.77
C PRO A 177 -10.12 -8.86 1.89
N LEU A 178 -10.73 -7.91 1.16
CA LEU A 178 -10.03 -6.83 0.48
C LEU A 178 -10.05 -5.58 1.36
N PHE A 179 -8.87 -4.99 1.60
CA PHE A 179 -8.71 -3.74 2.32
C PHE A 179 -8.38 -2.59 1.34
N LEU A 180 -9.19 -1.53 1.36
CA LEU A 180 -9.09 -0.38 0.47
C LEU A 180 -8.68 0.87 1.24
N MET A 181 -7.56 1.50 0.83
CA MET A 181 -7.01 2.69 1.48
C MET A 181 -7.63 3.97 0.90
N HIS A 182 -7.89 4.95 1.76
CA HIS A 182 -8.42 6.26 1.37
C HIS A 182 -7.50 7.03 0.41
N PRO A 183 -8.04 7.80 -0.54
CA PRO A 183 -7.26 8.75 -1.35
C PRO A 183 -6.88 10.01 -0.57
N GLY A 184 -6.44 11.04 -1.27
CA GLY A 184 -6.00 12.32 -0.67
C GLY A 184 -7.08 13.08 0.12
N GLU A 185 -8.35 12.79 -0.12
CA GLU A 185 -9.51 13.33 0.61
C GLU A 185 -9.69 12.68 2.00
N GLY A 186 -9.08 11.53 2.26
CA GLY A 186 -9.13 10.83 3.54
C GLY A 186 -10.33 9.92 3.76
N GLU A 187 -11.31 9.89 2.84
CA GLU A 187 -12.52 9.07 2.93
C GLU A 187 -12.50 7.89 1.97
N VAL A 188 -13.24 6.82 2.30
CA VAL A 188 -13.27 5.57 1.52
C VAL A 188 -14.60 5.29 0.83
N ALA A 189 -15.44 6.31 0.66
CA ALA A 189 -16.75 6.18 0.01
C ALA A 189 -16.68 5.58 -1.40
N TYR A 190 -15.58 5.83 -2.12
CA TYR A 190 -15.34 5.27 -3.47
C TYR A 190 -15.40 3.74 -3.51
N ALA A 191 -15.07 3.05 -2.41
CA ALA A 191 -15.07 1.59 -2.34
C ALA A 191 -16.45 0.99 -2.66
N ARG A 192 -17.55 1.71 -2.35
CA ARG A 192 -18.92 1.25 -2.66
C ARG A 192 -19.15 1.13 -4.16
N LYS A 193 -18.54 1.99 -4.97
CA LYS A 193 -18.68 1.96 -6.43
C LYS A 193 -18.05 0.71 -7.07
N LEU A 194 -17.14 0.04 -6.36
CA LEU A 194 -16.50 -1.20 -6.82
C LEU A 194 -17.31 -2.46 -6.47
N MET A 195 -18.26 -2.38 -5.51
CA MET A 195 -18.98 -3.55 -4.99
C MET A 195 -19.72 -4.39 -6.04
N PRO A 196 -20.34 -3.82 -7.07
CA PRO A 196 -21.04 -4.62 -8.09
C PRO A 196 -20.13 -5.55 -8.91
N TRP A 197 -18.83 -5.27 -8.94
CA TRP A 197 -17.84 -5.94 -9.78
C TRP A 197 -16.97 -6.94 -8.99
N LEU A 198 -16.98 -6.87 -7.67
CA LEU A 198 -16.21 -7.74 -6.79
C LEU A 198 -17.05 -8.93 -6.35
N ASP A 199 -16.42 -10.10 -6.21
CA ASP A 199 -17.08 -11.32 -5.74
C ASP A 199 -17.94 -11.03 -4.51
N ALA A 200 -19.21 -11.49 -4.53
CA ALA A 200 -20.18 -11.25 -3.48
C ALA A 200 -19.78 -11.90 -2.14
N ASP A 201 -18.99 -12.98 -2.18
CA ASP A 201 -18.49 -13.71 -1.01
C ASP A 201 -17.16 -13.14 -0.45
N MET A 202 -16.62 -12.06 -1.05
CA MET A 202 -15.41 -11.39 -0.57
C MET A 202 -15.76 -10.21 0.34
N PRO A 203 -15.44 -10.24 1.65
CA PRO A 203 -15.57 -9.07 2.52
C PRO A 203 -14.71 -7.91 2.03
N VAL A 204 -15.22 -6.68 2.16
CA VAL A 204 -14.51 -5.46 1.75
C VAL A 204 -14.54 -4.45 2.88
N TYR A 205 -13.37 -3.97 3.25
CA TYR A 205 -13.19 -2.96 4.29
C TYR A 205 -12.43 -1.76 3.72
N GLY A 206 -12.84 -0.56 4.13
CA GLY A 206 -12.13 0.67 3.84
C GLY A 206 -11.33 1.16 5.05
N LEU A 207 -10.18 1.79 4.83
CA LEU A 207 -9.39 2.47 5.86
C LEU A 207 -9.48 3.98 5.62
N ALA A 208 -10.14 4.71 6.52
CA ALA A 208 -10.32 6.16 6.48
C ALA A 208 -9.26 6.89 7.31
N ALA A 209 -8.94 8.13 6.95
CA ALA A 209 -7.98 8.95 7.67
C ALA A 209 -8.49 9.36 9.07
N ALA A 210 -7.56 9.64 9.99
CA ALA A 210 -7.87 10.34 11.24
C ALA A 210 -7.98 11.85 11.02
N GLY A 211 -8.68 12.53 11.93
CA GLY A 211 -8.76 14.00 11.96
C GLY A 211 -10.11 14.59 11.57
N PHE A 212 -11.10 13.77 11.25
CA PHE A 212 -12.45 14.24 10.94
C PHE A 212 -13.29 14.54 12.19
N ALA A 213 -13.05 13.83 13.29
CA ALA A 213 -13.76 14.09 14.54
C ALA A 213 -13.18 15.31 15.28
N ALA A 214 -14.01 15.95 16.10
CA ALA A 214 -13.56 17.06 16.94
C ALA A 214 -12.48 16.58 17.93
N GLY A 215 -11.36 17.29 17.99
CA GLY A 215 -10.24 16.96 18.86
C GLY A 215 -9.27 15.89 18.29
N GLU A 216 -9.54 15.34 17.12
CA GLU A 216 -8.59 14.47 16.43
C GLU A 216 -7.55 15.28 15.64
N THR A 217 -6.33 14.78 15.64
CA THR A 217 -5.23 15.32 14.83
C THR A 217 -4.98 14.42 13.60
N PRO A 218 -4.90 14.97 12.39
CA PRO A 218 -4.51 14.20 11.20
C PRO A 218 -3.10 13.63 11.34
N LEU A 219 -2.90 12.42 10.83
CA LEU A 219 -1.58 11.83 10.72
C LEU A 219 -0.79 12.48 9.56
N THR A 220 0.51 12.67 9.76
CA THR A 220 1.42 13.33 8.80
C THR A 220 2.59 12.44 8.37
N SER A 221 2.52 11.13 8.63
CA SER A 221 3.48 10.13 8.18
C SER A 221 2.73 8.94 7.57
N VAL A 222 3.18 8.48 6.39
CA VAL A 222 2.63 7.30 5.72
C VAL A 222 2.90 6.04 6.56
N GLU A 223 4.07 5.96 7.19
CA GLU A 223 4.48 4.84 8.04
C GLU A 223 3.61 4.74 9.30
N GLU A 224 3.21 5.88 9.86
CA GLU A 224 2.32 5.94 11.01
C GLU A 224 0.88 5.57 10.62
N MET A 225 0.37 6.11 9.50
CA MET A 225 -0.93 5.72 8.94
C MET A 225 -0.99 4.20 8.74
N ALA A 226 0.01 3.63 8.08
CA ALA A 226 0.09 2.19 7.82
C ALA A 226 0.07 1.37 9.13
N ARG A 227 0.80 1.81 10.16
CA ARG A 227 0.86 1.14 11.46
C ARG A 227 -0.49 1.15 12.18
N GLU A 228 -1.18 2.29 12.20
CA GLU A 228 -2.51 2.40 12.81
C GLU A 228 -3.54 1.55 12.05
N TYR A 229 -3.51 1.60 10.71
CA TYR A 229 -4.43 0.82 9.88
C TYR A 229 -4.19 -0.69 10.04
N LEU A 230 -2.95 -1.14 10.11
CA LEU A 230 -2.62 -2.54 10.36
C LEU A 230 -3.13 -3.06 11.70
N ARG A 231 -3.14 -2.23 12.75
CA ARG A 231 -3.72 -2.63 14.03
C ARG A 231 -5.19 -2.98 13.88
N GLU A 232 -5.94 -2.18 13.12
CA GLU A 232 -7.37 -2.42 12.91
C GLU A 232 -7.66 -3.53 11.90
N MET A 233 -6.86 -3.65 10.83
CA MET A 233 -6.94 -4.77 9.88
C MET A 233 -6.78 -6.10 10.60
N ARG A 234 -5.86 -6.21 11.56
CA ARG A 234 -5.62 -7.42 12.35
C ARG A 234 -6.76 -7.77 13.29
N LEU A 235 -7.65 -6.87 13.63
CA LEU A 235 -8.87 -7.19 14.39
C LEU A 235 -9.87 -7.97 13.53
N VAL A 236 -9.84 -7.80 12.22
CA VAL A 236 -10.68 -8.51 11.25
C VAL A 236 -9.98 -9.74 10.71
N GLN A 237 -8.71 -9.59 10.34
CA GLN A 237 -7.88 -10.65 9.78
C GLN A 237 -6.53 -10.68 10.51
N PRO A 238 -6.37 -11.52 11.55
CA PRO A 238 -5.16 -11.58 12.36
C PRO A 238 -3.90 -11.96 11.59
N HIS A 239 -4.04 -12.82 10.57
CA HIS A 239 -2.96 -13.35 9.74
C HIS A 239 -3.32 -13.30 8.27
N GLY A 240 -2.27 -13.20 7.41
CA GLY A 240 -2.43 -13.24 5.96
C GLY A 240 -2.94 -14.59 5.43
N PRO A 241 -3.18 -14.67 4.11
CA PRO A 241 -2.72 -13.72 3.09
C PRO A 241 -3.60 -12.46 3.00
N TYR A 242 -2.97 -11.29 2.91
CA TYR A 242 -3.67 -10.00 2.83
C TYR A 242 -3.87 -9.55 1.38
N ARG A 243 -5.05 -9.01 1.07
CA ARG A 243 -5.39 -8.33 -0.18
C ARG A 243 -5.57 -6.85 0.11
N ILE A 244 -4.76 -6.02 -0.52
CA ILE A 244 -4.66 -4.60 -0.22
C ILE A 244 -4.70 -3.82 -1.52
N ALA A 245 -5.49 -2.75 -1.56
CA ALA A 245 -5.45 -1.81 -2.68
C ALA A 245 -5.72 -0.38 -2.21
N GLY A 246 -5.40 0.60 -3.07
CA GLY A 246 -5.69 2.00 -2.77
C GLY A 246 -5.72 2.87 -4.01
N TRP A 247 -6.54 3.89 -3.97
CA TRP A 247 -6.65 4.90 -5.02
C TRP A 247 -5.81 6.11 -4.68
N SER A 248 -5.05 6.65 -5.68
CA SER A 248 -4.26 7.88 -5.49
C SER A 248 -3.29 7.76 -4.30
N ALA A 249 -3.35 8.66 -3.32
CA ALA A 249 -2.60 8.59 -2.06
C ALA A 249 -2.72 7.22 -1.35
N GLY A 250 -3.91 6.60 -1.44
CA GLY A 250 -4.19 5.30 -0.84
C GLY A 250 -3.30 4.18 -1.37
N GLY A 251 -2.88 4.24 -2.63
CA GLY A 251 -1.94 3.27 -3.17
C GLY A 251 -0.56 3.35 -2.52
N THR A 252 -0.08 4.56 -2.20
CA THR A 252 1.17 4.74 -1.44
C THR A 252 1.06 4.17 -0.03
N ILE A 253 -0.07 4.40 0.64
CA ILE A 253 -0.34 3.84 1.97
C ILE A 253 -0.43 2.30 1.89
N ALA A 254 -1.08 1.75 0.84
CA ALA A 254 -1.16 0.31 0.62
C ALA A 254 0.22 -0.33 0.43
N VAL A 255 1.14 0.33 -0.28
CA VAL A 255 2.54 -0.09 -0.42
C VAL A 255 3.22 -0.17 0.94
N GLU A 256 3.07 0.85 1.77
CA GLU A 256 3.69 0.85 3.10
C GLU A 256 3.08 -0.22 4.03
N ILE A 257 1.77 -0.43 3.97
CA ILE A 257 1.11 -1.53 4.69
C ILE A 257 1.67 -2.88 4.25
N ALA A 258 1.81 -3.11 2.94
CA ALA A 258 2.42 -4.33 2.41
C ALA A 258 3.85 -4.51 2.93
N ASN A 259 4.65 -3.45 2.99
CA ASN A 259 6.00 -3.48 3.53
C ASN A 259 6.02 -3.86 5.01
N GLN A 260 5.17 -3.24 5.84
CA GLN A 260 5.09 -3.56 7.27
C GLN A 260 4.58 -4.98 7.52
N LEU A 261 3.65 -5.49 6.71
CA LEU A 261 3.20 -6.89 6.76
C LEU A 261 4.33 -7.86 6.44
N ILE A 262 5.08 -7.61 5.37
CA ILE A 262 6.23 -8.43 5.00
C ILE A 262 7.30 -8.39 6.09
N GLY A 263 7.54 -7.21 6.66
CA GLY A 263 8.44 -7.03 7.80
C GLY A 263 8.00 -7.78 9.07
N ALA A 264 6.72 -8.11 9.17
CA ALA A 264 6.13 -8.93 10.24
C ALA A 264 5.98 -10.42 9.87
N ASP A 265 6.60 -10.87 8.78
CA ASP A 265 6.51 -12.24 8.20
C ASP A 265 5.11 -12.64 7.71
N GLU A 266 4.21 -11.67 7.50
CA GLU A 266 2.88 -11.90 6.96
C GLU A 266 2.91 -12.00 5.42
N ARG A 267 1.93 -12.70 4.87
CA ARG A 267 1.78 -12.86 3.41
C ARG A 267 0.89 -11.77 2.83
N VAL A 268 1.36 -11.11 1.78
CA VAL A 268 0.57 -10.22 0.94
C VAL A 268 0.30 -10.94 -0.38
N GLU A 269 -0.97 -11.27 -0.63
CA GLU A 269 -1.43 -11.99 -1.81
C GLU A 269 -1.64 -11.04 -2.98
N PHE A 270 -2.20 -9.86 -2.70
CA PHE A 270 -2.55 -8.89 -3.73
C PHE A 270 -2.20 -7.47 -3.27
N LEU A 271 -1.57 -6.70 -4.16
CA LEU A 271 -1.31 -5.27 -4.00
C LEU A 271 -1.77 -4.52 -5.25
N GLY A 272 -2.90 -3.79 -5.12
CA GLY A 272 -3.52 -3.01 -6.19
C GLY A 272 -3.29 -1.51 -6.01
N LEU A 273 -2.83 -0.84 -7.06
CA LEU A 273 -2.59 0.61 -7.10
C LEU A 273 -3.50 1.22 -8.17
N ILE A 274 -4.47 2.03 -7.74
CA ILE A 274 -5.42 2.64 -8.65
C ILE A 274 -4.97 4.07 -8.89
N ASP A 275 -4.49 4.32 -10.08
CA ASP A 275 -3.98 5.61 -10.57
C ASP A 275 -3.08 6.35 -9.56
N THR A 276 -2.14 5.60 -8.99
CA THR A 276 -1.21 6.05 -7.94
C THR A 276 0.15 6.37 -8.55
N ALA A 277 0.68 7.56 -8.29
CA ALA A 277 2.03 7.91 -8.70
C ALA A 277 3.09 7.21 -7.81
N SER A 278 4.22 6.82 -8.41
CA SER A 278 5.31 6.17 -7.66
C SER A 278 6.08 7.12 -6.74
N ASP A 279 6.02 8.42 -7.03
CA ASP A 279 6.75 9.46 -6.31
C ASP A 279 5.93 10.75 -6.28
N TYR A 280 5.62 11.21 -5.08
CA TYR A 280 4.97 12.50 -4.84
C TYR A 280 5.97 13.60 -4.44
N ALA A 281 7.22 13.25 -4.12
CA ALA A 281 8.24 14.23 -3.71
C ALA A 281 8.66 15.14 -4.87
N SER A 282 8.60 14.65 -6.11
CA SER A 282 8.90 15.41 -7.33
C SER A 282 7.78 16.35 -7.80
N SER A 283 6.59 16.25 -7.23
CA SER A 283 5.44 17.10 -7.56
C SER A 283 5.74 18.57 -7.21
N GLN A 284 5.62 19.47 -8.20
CA GLN A 284 6.01 20.89 -8.07
C GLN A 284 5.16 21.70 -7.08
N ALA A 285 3.94 21.28 -6.76
CA ALA A 285 3.10 21.95 -5.78
C ALA A 285 3.48 21.52 -4.35
N MET A 286 4.34 22.30 -3.67
CA MET A 286 4.67 22.09 -2.25
C MET A 286 3.50 22.52 -1.38
N PRO A 287 2.75 21.63 -0.68
CA PRO A 287 1.97 22.11 0.43
C PRO A 287 2.93 22.67 1.47
N GLU A 288 2.70 23.89 1.92
CA GLU A 288 3.46 24.44 3.01
C GLU A 288 3.24 23.60 4.27
N ARG A 289 4.26 23.45 5.11
CA ARG A 289 4.15 22.68 6.36
C ARG A 289 3.20 23.34 7.36
N ASP A 290 3.02 24.65 7.21
CA ASP A 290 2.09 25.44 7.99
C ASP A 290 0.71 25.40 7.32
N PHE A 291 -0.27 24.84 8.03
CA PHE A 291 -1.63 24.68 7.53
C PHE A 291 -2.30 26.01 7.17
N GLU A 292 -2.08 27.07 8.00
CA GLU A 292 -2.63 28.39 7.73
C GLU A 292 -2.03 28.99 6.45
N ARG A 293 -0.72 28.90 6.28
CA ARG A 293 -0.05 29.36 5.05
C ARG A 293 -0.49 28.56 3.83
N TRP A 294 -0.73 27.23 4.01
CA TRP A 294 -1.25 26.40 2.93
C TRP A 294 -2.67 26.81 2.51
N ILE A 295 -3.60 27.07 3.45
CA ILE A 295 -4.91 27.63 3.14
C ILE A 295 -4.76 28.96 2.41
N LEU A 296 -3.90 29.84 2.89
CA LEU A 296 -3.70 31.18 2.37
C LEU A 296 -2.96 31.19 1.01
N SER A 297 -2.23 30.12 0.65
CA SER A 297 -1.58 29.98 -0.65
C SER A 297 -2.55 29.83 -1.81
N LEU A 298 -3.83 29.57 -1.54
CA LEU A 298 -4.91 29.37 -2.52
C LEU A 298 -4.59 28.24 -3.54
N ALA A 299 -3.74 27.30 -3.18
CA ALA A 299 -3.33 26.16 -4.03
C ALA A 299 -4.50 25.27 -4.47
N TRP A 300 -5.66 25.41 -3.81
CA TRP A 300 -6.89 24.68 -4.07
C TRP A 300 -7.92 25.46 -4.91
N LEU A 301 -7.62 26.70 -5.34
CA LEU A 301 -8.50 27.46 -6.23
C LEU A 301 -8.62 26.76 -7.59
N PRO A 302 -9.82 26.73 -8.19
CA PRO A 302 -9.99 26.27 -9.56
C PRO A 302 -9.15 27.10 -10.54
N ALA A 303 -8.72 26.49 -11.64
CA ALA A 303 -7.84 27.09 -12.63
C ALA A 303 -8.34 28.42 -13.23
N GLN A 304 -9.65 28.72 -13.16
CA GLN A 304 -10.27 29.94 -13.64
C GLN A 304 -11.31 30.47 -12.66
N PRO A 305 -10.92 31.03 -11.52
CA PRO A 305 -11.86 31.76 -10.66
C PRO A 305 -12.21 33.11 -11.30
N ASP A 306 -13.39 33.66 -10.93
CA ASP A 306 -13.68 35.07 -11.23
C ASP A 306 -12.53 35.95 -10.74
N GLN A 307 -12.02 36.84 -11.63
CA GLN A 307 -10.81 37.64 -11.34
C GLN A 307 -11.01 38.55 -10.11
N ALA A 308 -12.23 39.07 -9.90
CA ALA A 308 -12.55 39.90 -8.75
C ALA A 308 -12.53 39.10 -7.45
N ILE A 309 -13.09 37.90 -7.46
CA ILE A 309 -13.06 36.96 -6.32
C ILE A 309 -11.63 36.54 -6.02
N ALA A 310 -10.86 36.18 -7.03
CA ALA A 310 -9.45 35.81 -6.87
C ALA A 310 -8.61 36.93 -6.28
N ALA A 311 -8.82 38.19 -6.72
CA ALA A 311 -8.13 39.35 -6.18
C ALA A 311 -8.50 39.59 -4.70
N ARG A 312 -9.77 39.44 -4.35
CA ARG A 312 -10.26 39.62 -2.97
C ARG A 312 -9.75 38.50 -2.05
N LEU A 313 -9.70 37.27 -2.51
CA LEU A 313 -9.11 36.16 -1.77
C LEU A 313 -7.63 36.40 -1.50
N ARG A 314 -6.85 36.87 -2.50
CA ARG A 314 -5.44 37.24 -2.29
C ARG A 314 -5.27 38.36 -1.27
N THR A 315 -6.15 39.35 -1.26
CA THR A 315 -6.12 40.43 -0.29
C THR A 315 -6.33 39.91 1.13
N LEU A 316 -7.34 39.04 1.34
CA LEU A 316 -7.62 38.42 2.63
C LEU A 316 -6.47 37.50 3.06
N ALA A 317 -5.88 36.75 2.12
CA ALA A 317 -4.71 35.93 2.37
C ALA A 317 -3.51 36.77 2.84
N ALA A 318 -3.26 37.94 2.20
CA ALA A 318 -2.21 38.86 2.61
C ALA A 318 -2.44 39.49 4.00
N GLN A 319 -3.69 39.52 4.47
CA GLN A 319 -4.07 39.96 5.81
C GLN A 319 -3.99 38.82 6.86
N HIS A 320 -3.62 37.62 6.45
CA HIS A 320 -3.59 36.41 7.29
C HIS A 320 -4.94 36.03 7.91
N ASP A 321 -6.05 36.39 7.27
CA ASP A 321 -7.39 36.05 7.72
C ASP A 321 -7.92 34.80 6.99
N SER A 322 -7.54 33.65 7.51
CA SER A 322 -7.93 32.34 6.92
C SER A 322 -9.43 32.08 7.02
N ASP A 323 -10.13 32.59 8.06
CA ASP A 323 -11.56 32.40 8.20
C ASP A 323 -12.33 33.23 7.15
N ALA A 324 -11.91 34.47 6.91
CA ALA A 324 -12.48 35.28 5.84
C ALA A 324 -12.20 34.70 4.44
N VAL A 325 -11.02 34.07 4.23
CA VAL A 325 -10.70 33.35 2.98
C VAL A 325 -11.67 32.19 2.78
N LEU A 326 -11.88 31.36 3.79
CA LEU A 326 -12.80 30.22 3.71
C LEU A 326 -14.25 30.68 3.50
N ALA A 327 -14.70 31.70 4.24
CA ALA A 327 -16.05 32.25 4.10
C ALA A 327 -16.29 32.82 2.70
N LEU A 328 -15.34 33.57 2.13
CA LEU A 328 -15.45 34.11 0.78
C LEU A 328 -15.42 32.99 -0.27
N ALA A 329 -14.61 31.96 -0.09
CA ALA A 329 -14.55 30.81 -1.00
C ALA A 329 -15.88 30.03 -0.99
N GLN A 330 -16.54 29.91 0.16
CA GLN A 330 -17.87 29.33 0.27
C GLN A 330 -18.94 30.22 -0.43
N GLN A 331 -18.94 31.51 -0.16
CA GLN A 331 -19.86 32.47 -0.81
C GLN A 331 -19.73 32.48 -2.33
N ALA A 332 -18.51 32.25 -2.84
CA ALA A 332 -18.21 32.18 -4.26
C ALA A 332 -18.50 30.81 -4.89
N GLY A 333 -18.98 29.84 -4.12
CA GLY A 333 -19.23 28.46 -4.61
C GLY A 333 -17.97 27.67 -4.93
N ILE A 334 -16.79 28.14 -4.50
CA ILE A 334 -15.51 27.43 -4.65
C ILE A 334 -15.42 26.28 -3.64
N LEU A 335 -15.94 26.52 -2.44
CA LEU A 335 -16.08 25.53 -1.38
C LEU A 335 -17.57 25.35 -1.05
N PRO A 336 -17.99 24.18 -0.57
CA PRO A 336 -19.39 23.93 -0.20
C PRO A 336 -19.87 24.92 0.85
N GLY A 337 -20.89 25.72 0.51
CA GLY A 337 -21.44 26.78 1.39
C GLY A 337 -22.20 26.26 2.62
N GLU A 338 -22.65 25.02 2.52
CA GLU A 338 -23.53 24.38 3.50
C GLU A 338 -22.75 23.66 4.63
N ILE A 339 -21.42 23.58 4.51
CA ILE A 339 -20.54 22.97 5.52
C ILE A 339 -20.04 24.06 6.44
N GLY A 340 -20.29 23.93 7.75
CA GLY A 340 -19.79 24.89 8.74
C GLY A 340 -18.25 25.01 8.69
N THR A 341 -17.71 26.20 8.83
CA THR A 341 -16.26 26.49 8.77
C THR A 341 -15.40 25.56 9.63
N PRO A 342 -15.80 25.17 10.87
CA PRO A 342 -14.99 24.24 11.66
C PRO A 342 -14.88 22.84 11.04
N THR A 343 -15.94 22.34 10.41
CA THR A 343 -15.94 21.06 9.72
C THR A 343 -15.09 21.14 8.47
N LEU A 344 -15.25 22.19 7.67
CA LEU A 344 -14.42 22.42 6.49
C LEU A 344 -12.93 22.49 6.85
N ARG A 345 -12.57 23.19 7.93
CA ARG A 345 -11.19 23.23 8.41
C ARG A 345 -10.64 21.85 8.74
N ARG A 346 -11.42 20.97 9.37
CA ARG A 346 -10.99 19.59 9.65
C ARG A 346 -10.73 18.79 8.37
N HIS A 347 -11.63 18.86 7.39
CA HIS A 347 -11.43 18.19 6.08
C HIS A 347 -10.17 18.71 5.37
N LEU A 348 -9.94 20.01 5.36
CA LEU A 348 -8.73 20.59 4.79
C LEU A 348 -7.46 20.20 5.57
N ALA A 349 -7.55 20.11 6.92
CA ALA A 349 -6.43 19.66 7.74
C ALA A 349 -6.07 18.20 7.49
N VAL A 350 -7.05 17.30 7.30
CA VAL A 350 -6.81 15.91 6.90
C VAL A 350 -6.09 15.84 5.56
N ARG A 351 -6.61 16.56 4.56
CA ARG A 351 -5.99 16.62 3.23
C ARG A 351 -4.56 17.17 3.27
N HIS A 352 -4.32 18.20 4.05
CA HIS A 352 -2.99 18.79 4.28
C HIS A 352 -2.05 17.78 4.96
N GLY A 353 -2.50 17.09 6.01
CA GLY A 353 -1.72 16.05 6.70
C GLY A 353 -1.29 14.92 5.76
N ILE A 354 -2.21 14.43 4.91
CA ILE A 354 -1.91 13.42 3.90
C ILE A 354 -0.86 13.95 2.88
N ALA A 355 -1.01 15.19 2.43
CA ALA A 355 -0.06 15.80 1.49
C ALA A 355 1.35 15.93 2.09
N ILE A 356 1.47 16.28 3.37
CA ILE A 356 2.76 16.29 4.10
C ILE A 356 3.33 14.86 4.16
N ALA A 357 2.51 13.88 4.55
CA ALA A 357 2.92 12.50 4.69
C ALA A 357 3.49 11.95 3.37
N LEU A 358 2.80 12.15 2.25
CA LEU A 358 3.24 11.69 0.92
C LEU A 358 4.56 12.30 0.48
N ARG A 359 4.81 13.57 0.80
CA ARG A 359 6.04 14.25 0.42
C ARG A 359 7.27 13.83 1.21
N SER A 360 7.08 13.53 2.49
CA SER A 360 8.16 13.06 3.35
C SER A 360 8.44 11.58 3.20
N TYR A 361 7.52 10.84 2.58
CA TYR A 361 7.64 9.39 2.45
C TYR A 361 8.73 8.98 1.46
N VAL A 362 9.66 8.19 1.94
CA VAL A 362 10.69 7.54 1.13
C VAL A 362 10.30 6.09 0.94
N ARG A 363 9.80 5.78 -0.25
CA ARG A 363 9.32 4.45 -0.58
C ARG A 363 10.46 3.41 -0.48
N PRO A 364 10.31 2.33 0.30
CA PRO A 364 11.26 1.23 0.34
C PRO A 364 11.19 0.36 -0.94
N ALA A 365 12.11 -0.59 -1.07
CA ALA A 365 12.02 -1.60 -2.14
C ALA A 365 10.74 -2.43 -2.00
N ILE A 366 10.05 -2.66 -3.12
CA ILE A 366 8.82 -3.44 -3.15
C ILE A 366 9.13 -4.85 -3.62
N ALA A 367 8.76 -5.84 -2.84
CA ALA A 367 9.07 -7.24 -3.09
C ALA A 367 7.84 -8.08 -3.53
N VAL A 368 6.64 -7.50 -3.49
CA VAL A 368 5.40 -8.13 -3.99
C VAL A 368 5.09 -7.67 -5.42
N PRO A 369 4.43 -8.50 -6.26
CA PRO A 369 3.88 -8.04 -7.52
C PRO A 369 2.92 -6.87 -7.31
N VAL A 370 3.03 -5.87 -8.17
CA VAL A 370 2.18 -4.67 -8.15
C VAL A 370 1.23 -4.71 -9.32
N HIS A 371 -0.07 -4.57 -9.06
CA HIS A 371 -1.10 -4.39 -10.08
C HIS A 371 -1.47 -2.92 -10.17
N LEU A 372 -1.02 -2.25 -11.23
CA LEU A 372 -1.27 -0.83 -11.48
C LEU A 372 -2.43 -0.66 -12.47
N PHE A 373 -3.50 -0.02 -12.02
CA PHE A 373 -4.66 0.36 -12.83
C PHE A 373 -4.53 1.85 -13.15
N ALA A 374 -4.03 2.19 -14.34
CA ALA A 374 -3.70 3.55 -14.71
C ALA A 374 -4.75 4.16 -15.65
N ALA A 375 -5.18 5.40 -15.38
CA ALA A 375 -6.10 6.14 -16.23
C ALA A 375 -5.41 6.62 -17.51
N SER A 376 -6.03 6.36 -18.68
CA SER A 376 -5.48 6.67 -20.00
C SER A 376 -5.86 8.06 -20.53
N GLY A 377 -6.85 8.70 -19.93
CA GLY A 377 -7.39 10.01 -20.38
C GLY A 377 -6.49 11.21 -20.10
N GLU A 378 -5.39 11.02 -19.36
CA GLU A 378 -4.36 12.01 -19.14
C GLU A 378 -3.15 11.73 -20.04
N GLN A 379 -2.71 12.72 -20.82
CA GLN A 379 -1.51 12.59 -21.65
C GLN A 379 -0.28 12.56 -20.76
N ARG A 380 0.12 11.35 -20.34
CA ARG A 380 1.32 11.12 -19.52
C ARG A 380 2.45 10.57 -20.41
N ALA A 381 3.65 11.12 -20.27
CA ALA A 381 4.83 10.63 -20.97
C ALA A 381 5.21 9.20 -20.53
N ASP A 382 4.90 8.83 -19.28
CA ASP A 382 5.10 7.49 -18.72
C ASP A 382 3.75 6.89 -18.29
N PRO A 383 3.23 5.90 -19.04
CA PRO A 383 1.97 5.23 -18.70
C PRO A 383 2.02 4.47 -17.37
N THR A 384 3.22 4.13 -16.88
CA THR A 384 3.41 3.45 -15.61
C THR A 384 3.40 4.40 -14.40
N ILE A 385 3.22 5.69 -14.60
CA ILE A 385 3.21 6.74 -13.56
C ILE A 385 4.44 6.62 -12.62
N GLY A 386 5.61 6.30 -13.22
CA GLY A 386 6.87 6.10 -12.51
C GLY A 386 7.10 4.69 -11.97
N TRP A 387 6.10 3.81 -11.95
CA TRP A 387 6.23 2.43 -11.43
C TRP A 387 7.05 1.53 -12.35
N GLY A 388 7.17 1.84 -13.63
CA GLY A 388 8.05 1.11 -14.54
C GLY A 388 9.53 1.14 -14.14
N LYS A 389 9.93 2.15 -13.36
CA LYS A 389 11.26 2.25 -12.73
C LYS A 389 11.27 1.69 -11.31
N ALA A 390 10.13 1.28 -10.78
CA ALA A 390 10.04 0.65 -9.47
C ALA A 390 10.64 -0.76 -9.54
N GLN A 391 11.40 -1.12 -8.53
CA GLN A 391 12.42 -2.12 -8.72
C GLN A 391 12.22 -3.29 -7.79
N GLY A 392 12.67 -4.47 -8.25
CA GLY A 392 12.59 -5.70 -7.51
C GLY A 392 11.23 -6.39 -7.57
N THR A 393 10.22 -5.81 -8.28
CA THR A 393 8.89 -6.40 -8.37
C THR A 393 8.41 -6.54 -9.81
N THR A 394 7.48 -7.46 -10.03
CA THR A 394 6.72 -7.57 -11.29
C THR A 394 5.64 -6.50 -11.29
N LEU A 395 5.58 -5.70 -12.34
CA LEU A 395 4.52 -4.71 -12.56
C LEU A 395 3.52 -5.26 -13.59
N HIS A 396 2.28 -5.44 -13.17
CA HIS A 396 1.14 -5.73 -14.03
C HIS A 396 0.41 -4.41 -14.29
N LEU A 397 0.46 -3.92 -15.53
CA LEU A 397 -0.14 -2.65 -15.92
C LEU A 397 -1.46 -2.90 -16.65
N SER A 398 -2.54 -2.32 -16.14
CA SER A 398 -3.85 -2.23 -16.79
C SER A 398 -4.16 -0.79 -17.13
N MET A 399 -4.20 -0.45 -18.44
CA MET A 399 -4.60 0.88 -18.89
C MET A 399 -6.12 0.92 -19.04
N LEU A 400 -6.77 1.84 -18.34
CA LEU A 400 -8.22 1.95 -18.26
C LEU A 400 -8.68 3.32 -18.79
N GLU A 401 -9.84 3.38 -19.41
CA GLU A 401 -10.40 4.64 -19.87
C GLU A 401 -10.76 5.57 -18.70
N GLY A 402 -10.69 6.88 -18.94
CA GLY A 402 -11.00 7.90 -17.95
C GLY A 402 -9.79 8.68 -17.47
N THR A 403 -10.03 9.65 -16.59
CA THR A 403 -9.04 10.48 -15.90
C THR A 403 -8.84 9.99 -14.48
N HIS A 404 -7.91 10.60 -13.74
CA HIS A 404 -7.66 10.30 -12.32
C HIS A 404 -8.93 10.23 -11.45
N TYR A 405 -9.89 11.10 -11.69
CA TYR A 405 -11.14 11.13 -10.95
C TYR A 405 -12.24 10.29 -11.62
N SER A 406 -12.41 10.41 -12.94
CA SER A 406 -13.50 9.74 -13.64
C SER A 406 -13.34 8.21 -13.72
N ILE A 407 -12.16 7.66 -13.48
CA ILE A 407 -11.92 6.20 -13.38
C ILE A 407 -12.79 5.55 -12.28
N MET A 408 -13.19 6.34 -11.27
CA MET A 408 -14.06 5.92 -10.16
C MET A 408 -15.55 6.15 -10.45
N ASP A 409 -15.91 6.69 -11.61
CA ASP A 409 -17.29 6.99 -11.97
C ASP A 409 -17.74 6.16 -13.18
N ALA A 410 -19.08 5.95 -13.30
CA ALA A 410 -19.64 5.33 -14.49
C ALA A 410 -19.33 6.18 -15.74
N PRO A 411 -18.99 5.58 -16.90
CA PRO A 411 -18.96 4.14 -17.14
C PRO A 411 -17.63 3.46 -16.76
N HIS A 412 -16.57 4.21 -16.43
CA HIS A 412 -15.19 3.70 -16.30
C HIS A 412 -15.00 2.78 -15.09
N VAL A 413 -15.74 3.00 -14.01
CA VAL A 413 -15.65 2.17 -12.79
C VAL A 413 -15.97 0.70 -13.05
N ALA A 414 -16.76 0.40 -14.09
CA ALA A 414 -17.05 -0.97 -14.49
C ALA A 414 -15.80 -1.69 -15.02
N GLN A 415 -15.01 -1.02 -15.87
CA GLN A 415 -13.75 -1.55 -16.38
C GLN A 415 -12.73 -1.74 -15.23
N LEU A 416 -12.64 -0.75 -14.34
CA LEU A 416 -11.76 -0.83 -13.17
C LEU A 416 -12.16 -1.99 -12.25
N GLY A 417 -13.44 -2.13 -11.92
CA GLY A 417 -13.93 -3.17 -11.02
C GLY A 417 -13.68 -4.57 -11.58
N THR A 418 -13.95 -4.79 -12.88
CA THR A 418 -13.65 -6.05 -13.56
C THR A 418 -12.15 -6.35 -13.56
N ALA A 419 -11.31 -5.37 -13.96
CA ALA A 419 -9.87 -5.55 -13.98
C ALA A 419 -9.29 -5.82 -12.58
N LEU A 420 -9.86 -5.21 -11.55
CA LEU A 420 -9.48 -5.44 -10.15
C LEU A 420 -9.84 -6.85 -9.71
N ALA A 421 -11.05 -7.33 -10.03
CA ALA A 421 -11.49 -8.70 -9.72
C ALA A 421 -10.61 -9.74 -10.41
N ASP A 422 -10.39 -9.60 -11.73
CA ASP A 422 -9.52 -10.50 -12.51
C ASP A 422 -8.09 -10.55 -11.95
N ALA A 423 -7.55 -9.41 -11.52
CA ALA A 423 -6.21 -9.34 -10.95
C ALA A 423 -6.13 -10.01 -9.57
N ILE A 424 -7.17 -9.89 -8.75
CA ILE A 424 -7.26 -10.61 -7.46
C ILE A 424 -7.34 -12.11 -7.69
N ASP A 425 -8.17 -12.56 -8.61
CA ASP A 425 -8.33 -14.00 -8.94
C ASP A 425 -7.03 -14.59 -9.50
N ALA A 426 -6.34 -13.87 -10.38
CA ALA A 426 -5.05 -14.28 -10.91
C ALA A 426 -3.98 -14.38 -9.81
N ALA A 427 -3.94 -13.44 -8.87
CA ALA A 427 -3.03 -13.46 -7.74
C ALA A 427 -3.32 -14.65 -6.81
N THR A 428 -4.60 -14.93 -6.53
CA THR A 428 -5.04 -16.07 -5.71
C THR A 428 -4.71 -17.39 -6.38
N GLY A 429 -4.97 -17.55 -7.68
CA GLY A 429 -4.65 -18.76 -8.45
C GLY A 429 -3.15 -19.04 -8.50
N ALA A 430 -2.33 -18.02 -8.74
CA ALA A 430 -0.87 -18.14 -8.75
C ALA A 430 -0.30 -18.59 -7.39
N MET A 431 -1.00 -18.32 -6.28
CA MET A 431 -0.61 -18.77 -4.94
C MET A 431 -1.06 -20.21 -4.64
N ALA A 432 -2.20 -20.63 -5.18
CA ALA A 432 -2.71 -22.01 -4.99
C ALA A 432 -1.83 -23.08 -5.65
N ASP A 433 -1.20 -22.75 -6.77
CA ASP A 433 -0.28 -23.64 -7.49
C ASP A 433 1.12 -23.78 -6.85
N CYS A 434 1.38 -23.03 -5.76
CA CYS A 434 2.64 -23.09 -5.03
C CYS A 434 2.44 -23.93 -3.75
N PRO A 435 2.93 -25.19 -3.71
CA PRO A 435 2.90 -25.96 -2.46
C PRO A 435 3.66 -25.17 -1.38
N GLU A 436 3.09 -25.09 -0.19
CA GLU A 436 3.75 -24.54 0.99
C GLU A 436 5.03 -25.34 1.29
N LEU A 437 6.12 -24.95 0.65
CA LEU A 437 7.44 -25.31 1.14
C LEU A 437 7.60 -24.57 2.47
N SER A 438 7.55 -25.28 3.57
CA SER A 438 7.76 -24.72 4.89
C SER A 438 9.08 -23.95 4.89
N TYR A 439 9.01 -22.64 4.95
CA TYR A 439 10.20 -21.80 5.09
C TYR A 439 10.77 -22.01 6.49
N ALA A 440 11.95 -22.58 6.54
CA ALA A 440 12.74 -22.69 7.77
C ALA A 440 13.87 -21.64 7.69
N PRO A 441 13.78 -20.54 8.44
CA PRO A 441 14.81 -19.51 8.41
C PRO A 441 16.16 -20.01 8.92
N ARG A 442 16.18 -21.06 9.75
CA ARG A 442 17.39 -21.64 10.34
C ARG A 442 17.57 -23.08 9.88
N ILE A 443 18.73 -23.39 9.32
CA ILE A 443 19.10 -24.74 8.88
C ILE A 443 20.44 -25.11 9.57
N ALA A 444 20.48 -26.28 10.22
CA ALA A 444 21.71 -26.79 10.79
C ALA A 444 22.67 -27.20 9.66
N LEU A 445 23.85 -26.58 9.64
CA LEU A 445 24.92 -26.86 8.68
C LEU A 445 25.98 -27.76 9.29
N GLN A 446 26.21 -27.66 10.62
CA GLN A 446 27.07 -28.51 11.43
C GLN A 446 26.45 -28.68 12.80
N PHE A 447 26.34 -29.91 13.29
CA PHE A 447 25.69 -30.19 14.57
C PHE A 447 26.58 -29.85 15.78
N GLY A 448 27.90 -29.98 15.66
CA GLY A 448 28.86 -29.67 16.70
C GLY A 448 28.69 -30.51 17.98
N ARG A 449 29.35 -30.06 19.08
CA ARG A 449 29.32 -30.70 20.39
C ARG A 449 28.30 -29.97 21.31
N ARG A 450 27.54 -30.74 22.10
CA ARG A 450 26.62 -30.16 23.11
C ARG A 450 27.36 -29.27 24.10
N GLY A 451 26.79 -28.12 24.43
CA GLY A 451 27.33 -27.14 25.36
C GLY A 451 28.27 -26.12 24.72
N VAL A 452 28.58 -26.27 23.43
CA VAL A 452 29.29 -25.25 22.66
C VAL A 452 28.30 -24.27 22.08
N SER A 453 28.48 -22.95 22.26
CA SER A 453 27.60 -21.93 21.71
C SER A 453 27.63 -21.97 20.19
N PRO A 454 26.47 -21.87 19.49
CA PRO A 454 26.41 -21.95 18.04
C PRO A 454 26.90 -20.67 17.35
N VAL A 455 27.34 -20.83 16.09
CA VAL A 455 27.58 -19.74 15.14
C VAL A 455 26.40 -19.64 14.21
N PHE A 456 25.88 -18.42 13.96
CA PHE A 456 24.80 -18.14 13.04
C PHE A 456 25.32 -17.36 11.83
N CYS A 457 25.14 -17.94 10.63
CA CYS A 457 25.71 -17.44 9.40
C CYS A 457 24.61 -16.85 8.48
N VAL A 458 24.76 -15.60 8.04
CA VAL A 458 23.85 -14.94 7.12
C VAL A 458 24.51 -14.72 5.76
N PRO A 459 23.97 -15.28 4.65
CA PRO A 459 24.59 -15.16 3.33
C PRO A 459 24.36 -13.79 2.70
N GLY A 460 25.05 -13.55 1.57
CA GLY A 460 24.93 -12.34 0.78
C GLY A 460 23.60 -12.20 0.03
N ALA A 461 23.45 -11.09 -0.67
CA ALA A 461 22.26 -10.78 -1.45
C ALA A 461 21.91 -11.90 -2.47
N GLY A 462 20.68 -12.42 -2.38
CA GLY A 462 20.22 -13.50 -3.26
C GLY A 462 20.94 -14.84 -3.13
N ALA A 463 21.89 -14.97 -2.18
CA ALA A 463 22.66 -16.19 -1.97
C ALA A 463 21.95 -17.15 -1.01
N SER A 464 22.19 -18.44 -1.20
CA SER A 464 21.80 -19.50 -0.26
C SER A 464 22.87 -19.69 0.81
N ILE A 465 22.46 -20.27 1.95
CA ILE A 465 23.37 -20.72 3.03
C ILE A 465 24.47 -21.69 2.54
N THR A 466 24.27 -22.36 1.40
CA THR A 466 25.29 -23.22 0.78
C THR A 466 26.58 -22.47 0.41
N ALA A 467 26.54 -21.13 0.38
CA ALA A 467 27.75 -20.32 0.21
C ALA A 467 28.79 -20.52 1.32
N PHE A 468 28.38 -21.01 2.48
CA PHE A 468 29.28 -21.27 3.62
C PHE A 468 29.84 -22.71 3.68
N THR A 469 29.54 -23.58 2.71
CA THR A 469 29.91 -25.00 2.77
C THR A 469 31.42 -25.21 3.00
N ASP A 470 32.26 -24.51 2.24
CA ASP A 470 33.72 -24.64 2.40
C ASP A 470 34.22 -23.98 3.69
N VAL A 471 33.62 -22.88 4.13
CA VAL A 471 33.95 -22.20 5.39
C VAL A 471 33.69 -23.12 6.58
N ILE A 472 32.58 -23.85 6.57
CA ILE A 472 32.21 -24.80 7.62
C ILE A 472 33.25 -25.92 7.73
N GLN A 473 33.72 -26.44 6.59
CA GLN A 473 34.75 -27.49 6.53
C GLN A 473 36.12 -26.99 7.04
N ALA A 474 36.35 -25.68 7.00
CA ALA A 474 37.58 -25.08 7.52
C ALA A 474 37.51 -24.71 9.02
N LEU A 475 36.34 -24.82 9.65
CA LEU A 475 36.13 -24.56 11.08
C LEU A 475 36.15 -25.88 11.88
N ASP A 476 36.35 -25.73 13.21
CA ASP A 476 36.34 -26.85 14.14
C ASP A 476 34.99 -27.59 14.13
N ALA A 477 35.00 -28.90 13.96
CA ALA A 477 33.84 -29.76 13.92
C ALA A 477 33.01 -29.77 15.20
N ASP A 478 33.59 -29.37 16.32
CA ASP A 478 32.90 -29.24 17.61
C ASP A 478 31.96 -28.02 17.69
N ILE A 479 32.05 -27.04 16.78
CA ILE A 479 31.24 -25.83 16.80
C ILE A 479 29.89 -26.09 16.07
N PRO A 480 28.73 -25.97 16.74
CA PRO A 480 27.45 -25.98 16.04
C PRO A 480 27.31 -24.76 15.11
N ILE A 481 26.91 -24.98 13.84
CA ILE A 481 26.77 -23.90 12.86
C ILE A 481 25.39 -23.96 12.23
N TYR A 482 24.69 -22.85 12.27
CA TYR A 482 23.39 -22.66 11.64
C TYR A 482 23.47 -21.60 10.55
N GLY A 483 22.97 -21.94 9.36
CA GLY A 483 22.74 -20.99 8.29
C GLY A 483 21.37 -20.36 8.42
N MET A 484 21.31 -19.02 8.31
CA MET A 484 20.07 -18.26 8.28
C MET A 484 19.65 -18.08 6.81
N GLN A 485 18.74 -18.93 6.35
CA GLN A 485 18.30 -18.96 4.96
C GLN A 485 17.47 -17.72 4.63
N PRO A 486 17.85 -16.93 3.61
CA PRO A 486 17.04 -15.79 3.19
C PRO A 486 15.65 -16.20 2.72
N ARG A 487 14.65 -15.44 3.16
CA ARG A 487 13.26 -15.60 2.73
C ARG A 487 13.14 -15.28 1.23
N GLY A 488 12.32 -16.05 0.51
CA GLY A 488 12.00 -15.77 -0.89
C GLY A 488 12.87 -16.47 -1.93
N LEU A 489 13.96 -17.15 -1.56
CA LEU A 489 14.80 -17.88 -2.50
C LEU A 489 14.07 -19.03 -3.21
N CYS A 490 13.02 -19.59 -2.61
CA CYS A 490 12.16 -20.60 -3.24
C CYS A 490 11.33 -20.06 -4.40
N GLY A 491 11.25 -18.75 -4.57
CA GLY A 491 10.45 -18.07 -5.60
C GLY A 491 8.97 -17.87 -5.25
N THR A 492 8.49 -18.44 -4.16
CA THR A 492 7.08 -18.38 -3.72
C THR A 492 6.84 -17.36 -2.61
N MET A 493 7.79 -17.22 -1.70
CA MET A 493 7.70 -16.24 -0.61
C MET A 493 8.33 -14.90 -0.98
N THR A 494 7.82 -13.84 -0.38
CA THR A 494 8.38 -12.50 -0.51
C THR A 494 9.65 -12.37 0.31
N PRO A 495 10.76 -11.82 -0.22
CA PRO A 495 11.95 -11.51 0.55
C PRO A 495 11.69 -10.49 1.67
N HIS A 496 12.51 -10.46 2.72
CA HIS A 496 12.53 -9.33 3.63
C HIS A 496 12.97 -8.07 2.88
N ILE A 497 12.28 -6.96 3.13
CA ILE A 497 12.48 -5.69 2.39
C ILE A 497 13.44 -4.74 3.09
N ASP A 498 13.70 -4.96 4.38
CA ASP A 498 14.62 -4.15 5.17
C ASP A 498 15.47 -5.03 6.08
N VAL A 499 16.61 -4.48 6.48
CA VAL A 499 17.59 -5.17 7.35
C VAL A 499 17.07 -5.37 8.78
N PRO A 500 16.37 -4.40 9.41
CA PRO A 500 15.82 -4.61 10.76
C PRO A 500 14.79 -5.73 10.83
N SER A 501 13.93 -5.90 9.84
CA SER A 501 12.94 -6.98 9.78
C SER A 501 13.59 -8.35 9.61
N ALA A 502 14.57 -8.46 8.72
CA ALA A 502 15.36 -9.69 8.55
C ALA A 502 16.07 -10.08 9.86
N ALA A 503 16.69 -9.09 10.53
CA ALA A 503 17.37 -9.32 11.82
C ALA A 503 16.40 -9.82 12.90
N ARG A 504 15.22 -9.21 13.06
CA ARG A 504 14.18 -9.66 14.00
C ARG A 504 13.73 -11.09 13.74
N ALA A 505 13.47 -11.43 12.46
CA ALA A 505 13.05 -12.78 12.09
C ALA A 505 14.12 -13.82 12.43
N TYR A 506 15.38 -13.52 12.13
CA TYR A 506 16.49 -14.41 12.44
C TYR A 506 16.76 -14.54 13.94
N ILE A 507 16.69 -13.46 14.71
CA ILE A 507 16.81 -13.51 16.17
C ILE A 507 15.73 -14.39 16.80
N ARG A 508 14.47 -14.29 16.35
CA ARG A 508 13.40 -15.20 16.82
C ARG A 508 13.77 -16.66 16.60
N SER A 509 14.22 -17.00 15.39
CA SER A 509 14.56 -18.37 15.05
C SER A 509 15.85 -18.87 15.76
N MET A 510 16.81 -17.98 15.99
CA MET A 510 18.00 -18.28 16.79
C MET A 510 17.66 -18.67 18.23
N ARG A 511 16.72 -17.95 18.85
CA ARG A 511 16.29 -18.18 20.24
C ARG A 511 15.61 -19.53 20.46
N GLU A 512 15.12 -20.18 19.42
CA GLU A 512 14.58 -21.55 19.50
C GLU A 512 15.66 -22.60 19.84
N VAL A 513 16.94 -22.35 19.50
CA VAL A 513 18.08 -23.24 19.76
C VAL A 513 19.11 -22.66 20.73
N CYS A 514 19.15 -21.36 20.88
CA CYS A 514 20.03 -20.63 21.78
C CYS A 514 19.22 -19.50 22.44
N PRO A 515 18.42 -19.80 23.50
CA PRO A 515 17.50 -18.85 24.11
C PRO A 515 18.17 -17.60 24.69
N SER A 516 19.43 -17.72 25.10
CA SER A 516 20.23 -16.64 25.65
C SER A 516 21.67 -16.71 25.12
N GLY A 517 22.32 -15.54 25.03
CA GLY A 517 23.73 -15.46 24.62
C GLY A 517 24.72 -16.18 25.54
N PRO A 518 26.00 -16.16 25.21
CA PRO A 518 26.63 -15.30 24.21
C PRO A 518 26.40 -15.77 22.76
N TYR A 519 26.05 -14.84 21.87
CA TYR A 519 25.83 -15.14 20.44
C TYR A 519 27.08 -14.92 19.61
N ARG A 520 27.28 -15.78 18.59
CA ARG A 520 28.32 -15.65 17.57
C ARG A 520 27.68 -15.50 16.21
N LEU A 521 27.97 -14.39 15.55
CA LEU A 521 27.29 -13.96 14.31
C LEU A 521 28.32 -13.80 13.20
N MET A 522 28.03 -14.34 12.01
CA MET A 522 28.87 -14.20 10.83
C MET A 522 28.01 -13.85 9.62
N GLY A 523 28.35 -12.79 8.86
CA GLY A 523 27.59 -12.36 7.70
C GLY A 523 28.46 -12.04 6.50
N HIS A 524 28.09 -12.52 5.30
CA HIS A 524 28.77 -12.22 4.05
C HIS A 524 28.02 -11.16 3.26
N SER A 525 28.74 -10.18 2.70
CA SER A 525 28.15 -9.17 1.80
C SER A 525 26.94 -8.48 2.45
N PHE A 526 25.75 -8.51 1.85
CA PHE A 526 24.50 -7.99 2.44
C PHE A 526 24.22 -8.61 3.83
N GLY A 527 24.56 -9.88 4.03
CA GLY A 527 24.46 -10.53 5.34
C GLY A 527 25.27 -9.85 6.43
N GLY A 528 26.35 -9.13 6.09
CA GLY A 528 27.10 -8.31 7.02
C GLY A 528 26.29 -7.20 7.67
N TRP A 529 25.39 -6.54 6.91
CA TRP A 529 24.44 -5.58 7.46
C TRP A 529 23.45 -6.26 8.42
N VAL A 530 22.92 -7.41 8.00
CA VAL A 530 21.92 -8.14 8.80
C VAL A 530 22.49 -8.60 10.13
N VAL A 531 23.70 -9.21 10.17
CA VAL A 531 24.31 -9.65 11.43
C VAL A 531 24.73 -8.48 12.33
N THR A 532 25.10 -7.34 11.74
CA THR A 532 25.38 -6.12 12.52
C THR A 532 24.11 -5.59 13.17
N GLU A 533 23.00 -5.58 12.45
CA GLU A 533 21.70 -5.21 13.02
C GLU A 533 21.22 -6.23 14.06
N MET A 534 21.44 -7.53 13.84
CA MET A 534 21.16 -8.57 14.84
C MET A 534 21.96 -8.31 16.12
N ALA A 535 23.26 -8.02 15.99
CA ALA A 535 24.12 -7.72 17.15
C ALA A 535 23.63 -6.48 17.89
N ARG A 536 23.21 -5.44 17.18
CA ARG A 536 22.65 -4.22 17.75
C ARG A 536 21.35 -4.47 18.52
N GLN A 537 20.40 -5.21 17.93
CA GLN A 537 19.13 -5.56 18.56
C GLN A 537 19.33 -6.47 19.79
N LEU A 538 20.25 -7.44 19.72
CA LEU A 538 20.58 -8.30 20.85
C LEU A 538 21.22 -7.51 22.00
N THR A 539 22.17 -6.63 21.70
CA THR A 539 22.82 -5.78 22.71
C THR A 539 21.83 -4.82 23.35
N ALA A 540 20.92 -4.21 22.56
CA ALA A 540 19.85 -3.36 23.07
C ALA A 540 18.86 -4.13 23.98
N ALA A 541 18.71 -5.45 23.78
CA ALA A 541 17.94 -6.33 24.64
C ALA A 541 18.73 -6.84 25.87
N GLY A 542 19.95 -6.37 26.10
CA GLY A 542 20.82 -6.79 27.22
C GLY A 542 21.54 -8.11 26.99
N GLU A 543 21.53 -8.64 25.77
CA GLU A 543 22.17 -9.91 25.42
C GLU A 543 23.64 -9.69 24.99
N ARG A 544 24.50 -10.67 25.27
CA ARG A 544 25.92 -10.61 24.91
C ARG A 544 26.18 -11.21 23.52
N VAL A 545 26.86 -10.46 22.66
CA VAL A 545 27.44 -10.94 21.40
C VAL A 545 28.92 -11.12 21.61
N SER A 546 29.42 -12.37 21.55
CA SER A 546 30.83 -12.70 21.81
C SER A 546 31.69 -12.62 20.54
N ALA A 547 31.11 -12.77 19.36
CA ALA A 547 31.82 -12.59 18.10
C ALA A 547 30.84 -12.02 17.04
N LEU A 548 31.24 -10.95 16.38
CA LEU A 548 30.58 -10.40 15.21
C LEU A 548 31.58 -10.32 14.06
N VAL A 549 31.37 -11.15 13.05
CA VAL A 549 32.24 -11.25 11.87
C VAL A 549 31.48 -10.83 10.62
N VAL A 550 32.10 -9.94 9.86
CA VAL A 550 31.58 -9.41 8.61
C VAL A 550 32.55 -9.76 7.48
N LEU A 551 32.08 -10.50 6.47
CA LEU A 551 32.90 -10.99 5.37
C LEU A 551 32.58 -10.17 4.10
N ASP A 552 33.54 -9.38 3.66
CA ASP A 552 33.53 -8.57 2.44
C ASP A 552 32.23 -7.80 2.20
N SER A 553 31.82 -7.01 3.17
CA SER A 553 30.61 -6.18 3.13
C SER A 553 30.98 -4.70 3.12
N ARG A 554 30.27 -3.93 2.31
CA ARG A 554 30.32 -2.47 2.36
C ARG A 554 29.71 -1.99 3.68
N ALA A 555 30.21 -0.86 4.18
CA ALA A 555 29.60 -0.21 5.33
C ALA A 555 28.14 0.21 5.03
N PRO A 556 27.27 0.27 6.05
CA PRO A 556 25.94 0.87 5.92
C PRO A 556 26.01 2.29 5.35
N VAL A 557 24.93 2.73 4.70
CA VAL A 557 24.87 4.06 4.09
C VAL A 557 24.62 5.15 5.13
N GLU A 558 25.07 6.37 4.85
CA GLU A 558 24.78 7.54 5.67
C GLU A 558 23.36 8.06 5.35
N ALA A 559 22.71 8.68 6.33
CA ALA A 559 21.37 9.26 6.16
C ALA A 559 21.32 10.33 5.06
N SER A 560 22.42 11.06 4.83
CA SER A 560 22.59 12.09 3.82
C SER A 560 22.67 11.56 2.39
N GLN A 561 22.99 10.27 2.20
CA GLN A 561 23.14 9.70 0.85
C GLN A 561 21.77 9.41 0.25
N PRO A 562 21.50 9.80 -1.02
CA PRO A 562 20.25 9.51 -1.68
C PRO A 562 20.08 7.99 -1.88
N PRO A 563 18.83 7.45 -1.85
CA PRO A 563 18.58 6.06 -2.17
C PRO A 563 19.00 5.77 -3.61
N ARG A 564 19.70 4.66 -3.80
CA ARG A 564 19.99 4.13 -5.13
C ARG A 564 18.92 3.15 -5.54
N HIS A 565 18.53 3.25 -6.79
CA HIS A 565 17.52 2.39 -7.35
C HIS A 565 18.06 1.72 -8.61
N TYR A 566 17.96 0.42 -8.67
CA TYR A 566 18.43 -0.42 -9.78
C TYR A 566 17.25 -1.03 -10.53
N GLY A 567 17.19 -0.84 -11.83
CA GLY A 567 16.16 -1.42 -12.71
C GLY A 567 16.32 -2.93 -12.90
N GLN A 568 15.28 -3.60 -13.41
CA GLN A 568 15.29 -5.05 -13.57
C GLN A 568 16.46 -5.56 -14.44
N VAL A 569 16.77 -4.89 -15.54
CA VAL A 569 17.89 -5.26 -16.41
C VAL A 569 19.22 -5.08 -15.70
N GLU A 570 19.40 -3.95 -15.00
CA GLU A 570 20.61 -3.67 -14.23
C GLU A 570 20.83 -4.69 -13.11
N ILE A 571 19.77 -5.11 -12.42
CA ILE A 571 19.81 -6.18 -11.41
C ILE A 571 20.34 -7.48 -12.01
N LEU A 572 19.84 -7.87 -13.19
CA LEU A 572 20.30 -9.08 -13.89
C LEU A 572 21.76 -8.98 -14.30
N VAL A 573 22.20 -7.86 -14.88
CA VAL A 573 23.59 -7.63 -15.27
C VAL A 573 24.52 -7.69 -14.06
N ARG A 574 24.13 -7.10 -12.93
CA ARG A 574 24.91 -7.18 -11.68
C ARG A 574 24.97 -8.60 -11.12
N LEU A 575 23.88 -9.34 -11.19
CA LEU A 575 23.82 -10.73 -10.75
C LEU A 575 24.72 -11.62 -11.63
N VAL A 576 24.71 -11.41 -12.96
CA VAL A 576 25.65 -12.06 -13.91
C VAL A 576 27.10 -11.80 -13.49
N GLY A 577 27.46 -10.53 -13.24
CA GLY A 577 28.81 -10.17 -12.80
C GLY A 577 29.23 -10.81 -11.47
N LEU A 578 28.30 -11.11 -10.56
CA LEU A 578 28.61 -11.89 -9.36
C LEU A 578 28.90 -13.36 -9.67
N PHE A 579 28.10 -13.99 -10.53
CA PHE A 579 28.34 -15.36 -10.93
C PHE A 579 29.66 -15.53 -11.71
N GLU A 580 30.01 -14.57 -12.54
CA GLU A 580 31.26 -14.57 -13.31
C GLU A 580 32.51 -14.53 -12.44
N GLN A 581 32.44 -13.98 -11.23
CA GLN A 581 33.58 -14.00 -10.29
C GLN A 581 33.97 -15.44 -9.83
N LYS A 582 33.11 -16.43 -10.06
CA LYS A 582 33.39 -17.87 -9.80
C LYS A 582 33.88 -18.62 -11.02
N LEU A 583 33.95 -17.96 -12.18
CA LEU A 583 34.31 -18.58 -13.45
C LEU A 583 35.66 -18.06 -13.94
N ASP A 584 36.42 -18.89 -14.63
CA ASP A 584 37.59 -18.49 -15.43
C ASP A 584 37.18 -17.94 -16.83
N GLY A 585 35.91 -17.55 -16.98
CA GLY A 585 35.33 -17.02 -18.22
C GLY A 585 34.09 -16.14 -17.98
N SER A 586 33.44 -15.73 -19.06
CA SER A 586 32.25 -14.89 -19.03
C SER A 586 31.00 -15.67 -19.46
N LEU A 587 29.85 -15.37 -18.82
CA LEU A 587 28.52 -15.84 -19.24
C LEU A 587 28.05 -15.21 -20.55
N ARG A 588 28.76 -14.16 -21.02
CA ARG A 588 28.43 -13.41 -22.25
C ARG A 588 27.01 -12.89 -22.25
N LEU A 589 26.59 -12.35 -21.13
CA LEU A 589 25.29 -11.70 -20.92
C LEU A 589 25.49 -10.26 -20.48
N GLY A 590 24.89 -9.33 -21.19
CA GLY A 590 24.93 -7.92 -20.89
C GLY A 590 23.55 -7.26 -21.01
N GLU A 591 23.50 -5.94 -20.87
CA GLU A 591 22.27 -5.16 -20.95
C GLU A 591 21.54 -5.38 -22.28
N ALA A 592 22.26 -5.42 -23.40
CA ALA A 592 21.70 -5.60 -24.75
C ALA A 592 20.95 -6.94 -24.93
N ASP A 593 21.36 -7.99 -24.20
CA ASP A 593 20.72 -9.30 -24.27
C ASP A 593 19.40 -9.33 -23.48
N PHE A 594 19.31 -8.59 -22.39
CA PHE A 594 18.13 -8.56 -21.53
C PHE A 594 17.11 -7.48 -21.92
N ALA A 595 17.57 -6.33 -22.44
CA ALA A 595 16.70 -5.18 -22.68
C ALA A 595 15.48 -5.48 -23.56
N PRO A 596 15.61 -6.21 -24.70
CA PRO A 596 14.49 -6.47 -25.62
C PRO A 596 13.51 -7.55 -25.10
N LEU A 597 13.84 -8.27 -24.03
CA LEU A 597 13.08 -9.41 -23.55
C LEU A 597 12.08 -8.99 -22.47
N ASP A 598 10.96 -9.70 -22.37
CA ASP A 598 10.06 -9.62 -21.24
C ASP A 598 10.65 -10.28 -19.96
N HIS A 599 9.94 -10.18 -18.85
CA HIS A 599 10.43 -10.67 -17.56
C HIS A 599 10.74 -12.19 -17.58
N GLU A 600 9.83 -13.01 -18.10
CA GLU A 600 9.97 -14.47 -18.08
C GLU A 600 11.07 -14.93 -19.05
N ALA A 601 11.17 -14.31 -20.23
CA ALA A 601 12.23 -14.58 -21.19
C ALA A 601 13.63 -14.22 -20.64
N ARG A 602 13.73 -13.12 -19.86
CA ARG A 602 14.99 -12.76 -19.17
C ARG A 602 15.43 -13.82 -18.17
N LEU A 603 14.48 -14.32 -17.35
CA LEU A 603 14.78 -15.38 -16.38
C LEU A 603 15.16 -16.69 -17.06
N ALA A 604 14.48 -17.06 -18.15
CA ALA A 604 14.79 -18.25 -18.93
C ALA A 604 16.19 -18.17 -19.56
N LEU A 605 16.55 -17.02 -20.15
CA LEU A 605 17.88 -16.78 -20.70
C LEU A 605 18.97 -16.90 -19.64
N LEU A 606 18.77 -16.25 -18.48
CA LEU A 606 19.73 -16.33 -17.37
C LEU A 606 19.91 -17.77 -16.90
N LEU A 607 18.81 -18.51 -16.68
CA LEU A 607 18.87 -19.91 -16.26
C LEU A 607 19.63 -20.78 -17.27
N ALA A 608 19.34 -20.64 -18.56
CA ALA A 608 20.00 -21.39 -19.61
C ALA A 608 21.53 -21.18 -19.58
N ARG A 609 21.99 -19.95 -19.42
CA ARG A 609 23.43 -19.63 -19.36
C ARG A 609 24.09 -20.14 -18.07
N LEU A 610 23.39 -20.09 -16.94
CA LEU A 610 23.92 -20.62 -15.67
C LEU A 610 24.04 -22.15 -15.69
N VAL A 611 23.10 -22.83 -16.32
CA VAL A 611 23.16 -24.30 -16.55
C VAL A 611 24.28 -24.65 -17.52
N GLU A 612 24.42 -23.94 -18.64
CA GLU A 612 25.51 -24.14 -19.63
C GLU A 612 26.89 -23.96 -18.96
N ALA A 613 27.03 -22.95 -18.10
CA ALA A 613 28.25 -22.70 -17.34
C ALA A 613 28.44 -23.63 -16.13
N LYS A 614 27.56 -24.61 -15.92
CA LYS A 614 27.57 -25.55 -14.78
C LYS A 614 27.52 -24.85 -13.39
N LEU A 615 27.04 -23.64 -13.33
CA LEU A 615 26.80 -22.93 -12.07
C LEU A 615 25.48 -23.36 -11.42
N MET A 616 24.59 -23.97 -12.21
CA MET A 616 23.34 -24.55 -11.73
C MET A 616 23.08 -25.93 -12.36
N PRO A 617 22.41 -26.85 -11.64
CA PRO A 617 22.00 -28.14 -12.20
C PRO A 617 21.02 -27.99 -13.38
N SER A 618 21.05 -28.90 -14.34
CA SER A 618 20.15 -28.89 -15.51
C SER A 618 18.66 -29.03 -15.16
N GLY A 619 18.33 -29.58 -13.99
CA GLY A 619 16.96 -29.70 -13.48
C GLY A 619 16.48 -28.48 -12.64
N THR A 620 17.23 -27.38 -12.61
CA THR A 620 16.83 -26.18 -11.83
C THR A 620 15.54 -25.59 -12.41
N ARG A 621 14.54 -25.41 -11.55
CA ARG A 621 13.25 -24.81 -11.94
C ARG A 621 13.37 -23.30 -12.10
N ILE A 622 12.61 -22.74 -13.03
CA ILE A 622 12.55 -21.28 -13.26
C ILE A 622 12.13 -20.52 -12.00
N THR A 623 11.30 -21.12 -11.14
CA THR A 623 10.89 -20.53 -9.86
C THR A 623 12.07 -20.25 -8.93
N ALA A 624 13.12 -21.09 -8.93
CA ALA A 624 14.32 -20.88 -8.13
C ALA A 624 15.10 -19.63 -8.63
N ILE A 625 15.25 -19.49 -9.97
CA ILE A 625 15.87 -18.29 -10.55
C ILE A 625 15.05 -17.05 -10.24
N ARG A 626 13.73 -17.13 -10.38
CA ARG A 626 12.83 -16.02 -10.00
C ARG A 626 13.04 -15.60 -8.54
N GLY A 627 13.17 -16.57 -7.63
CA GLY A 627 13.44 -16.33 -6.21
C GLY A 627 14.78 -15.63 -5.99
N ILE A 628 15.85 -16.14 -6.60
CA ILE A 628 17.20 -15.56 -6.51
C ILE A 628 17.21 -14.12 -7.04
N VAL A 629 16.68 -13.88 -8.24
CA VAL A 629 16.65 -12.56 -8.88
C VAL A 629 15.85 -11.58 -8.02
N ARG A 630 14.69 -12.02 -7.51
CA ARG A 630 13.83 -11.19 -6.66
C ARG A 630 14.50 -10.87 -5.32
N ALA A 631 15.08 -11.86 -4.65
CA ALA A 631 15.79 -11.65 -3.38
C ALA A 631 17.02 -10.77 -3.57
N PHE A 632 17.80 -11.00 -4.63
CA PHE A 632 18.96 -10.17 -4.96
C PHE A 632 18.56 -8.72 -5.27
N GLY A 633 17.54 -8.51 -6.12
CA GLY A 633 17.05 -7.19 -6.48
C GLY A 633 16.48 -6.42 -5.28
N THR A 634 15.74 -7.10 -4.42
CA THR A 634 15.24 -6.51 -3.17
C THR A 634 16.39 -6.07 -2.27
N ASN A 635 17.36 -6.94 -2.03
CA ASN A 635 18.50 -6.65 -1.17
C ASN A 635 19.38 -5.53 -1.75
N LEU A 636 19.57 -5.49 -3.08
CA LEU A 636 20.34 -4.46 -3.77
C LEU A 636 19.69 -3.07 -3.66
N ASN A 637 18.36 -3.02 -3.66
CA ASN A 637 17.57 -1.81 -3.51
C ASN A 637 17.26 -1.45 -2.04
N THR A 638 17.62 -2.32 -1.10
CA THR A 638 17.46 -2.05 0.33
C THR A 638 18.45 -0.97 0.78
N ARG A 639 17.93 0.04 1.47
CA ARG A 639 18.73 1.04 2.17
C ARG A 639 18.78 0.69 3.64
N TYR A 640 19.99 0.67 4.20
CA TYR A 640 20.17 0.43 5.62
C TYR A 640 20.98 1.57 6.24
N VAL A 641 20.34 2.30 7.15
CA VAL A 641 20.93 3.33 7.99
C VAL A 641 20.74 2.88 9.43
N PRO A 642 21.79 2.45 10.15
CA PRO A 642 21.66 2.05 11.54
C PRO A 642 21.18 3.23 12.41
N GLU A 643 20.22 2.98 13.31
CA GLU A 643 19.72 4.00 14.25
C GLU A 643 20.76 4.40 15.29
N GLN A 644 21.66 3.46 15.66
CA GLN A 644 22.72 3.66 16.65
C GLN A 644 23.96 2.90 16.23
N GLN A 645 25.13 3.30 16.74
CA GLN A 645 26.37 2.55 16.59
C GLN A 645 26.31 1.24 17.34
N TYR A 646 27.09 0.26 16.89
CA TYR A 646 27.35 -0.97 17.61
C TYR A 646 28.68 -0.83 18.39
N ASP A 647 28.61 -0.83 19.71
CA ASP A 647 29.76 -0.54 20.55
C ASP A 647 30.67 -1.76 20.83
N GLY A 648 30.25 -2.95 20.38
CA GLY A 648 31.04 -4.17 20.53
C GLY A 648 32.12 -4.36 19.47
N PRO A 649 33.03 -5.33 19.64
CA PRO A 649 34.02 -5.65 18.63
C PRO A 649 33.41 -6.21 17.36
N LEU A 650 33.83 -5.68 16.21
CA LEU A 650 33.47 -6.15 14.87
C LEU A 650 34.75 -6.56 14.14
N HIS A 651 34.75 -7.76 13.58
CA HIS A 651 35.86 -8.30 12.82
C HIS A 651 35.50 -8.34 11.33
N LEU A 652 36.17 -7.52 10.51
CA LEU A 652 35.90 -7.38 9.09
C LEU A 652 36.96 -8.11 8.27
N ALA A 653 36.56 -9.09 7.48
CA ALA A 653 37.39 -9.66 6.43
C ALA A 653 37.14 -8.94 5.11
N ILE A 654 38.18 -8.47 4.46
CA ILE A 654 38.08 -7.77 3.14
C ILE A 654 38.81 -8.62 2.09
N ALA A 655 38.09 -8.96 1.01
CA ALA A 655 38.67 -9.62 -0.14
C ALA A 655 39.60 -8.67 -0.90
N THR A 656 40.84 -9.04 -1.23
CA THR A 656 41.80 -8.18 -1.97
C THR A 656 42.09 -8.61 -3.40
N GLY A 657 41.56 -9.78 -3.80
CA GLY A 657 41.70 -10.28 -5.18
C GLY A 657 40.96 -9.45 -6.23
N PRO A 658 41.24 -9.68 -7.51
CA PRO A 658 40.64 -8.89 -8.61
C PRO A 658 39.12 -8.99 -8.63
N SER A 659 38.46 -7.84 -8.86
CA SER A 659 37.01 -7.72 -9.01
C SER A 659 36.67 -7.02 -10.30
N PRO A 660 35.55 -7.37 -11.00
CA PRO A 660 35.14 -6.68 -12.22
C PRO A 660 34.99 -5.18 -12.00
N ALA A 661 35.46 -4.36 -12.94
CA ALA A 661 35.42 -2.89 -12.88
C ALA A 661 34.00 -2.32 -12.66
N ALA A 662 32.98 -3.01 -13.13
CA ALA A 662 31.57 -2.60 -12.99
C ALA A 662 31.06 -2.58 -11.52
N MET A 663 31.79 -3.21 -10.57
CA MET A 663 31.34 -3.29 -9.17
C MET A 663 31.90 -2.17 -8.28
N GLY A 664 32.79 -1.31 -8.80
CA GLY A 664 33.39 -0.16 -8.10
C GLY A 664 33.86 -0.57 -6.69
N ARG A 665 35.16 -0.86 -6.54
CA ARG A 665 35.71 -1.31 -5.26
C ARG A 665 36.21 -0.11 -4.47
N ALA A 666 35.78 0.00 -3.20
CA ALA A 666 36.44 0.89 -2.25
C ALA A 666 37.74 0.22 -1.74
N GLU A 667 38.77 1.02 -1.50
CA GLU A 667 40.01 0.52 -0.91
C GLU A 667 39.77 -0.01 0.52
N PRO A 668 40.56 -0.99 1.00
CA PRO A 668 40.37 -1.58 2.33
C PRO A 668 40.30 -0.55 3.47
N ASP A 669 41.10 0.52 3.40
CA ASP A 669 41.10 1.58 4.41
C ASP A 669 39.82 2.42 4.35
N GLU A 670 39.26 2.66 3.18
CA GLU A 670 37.98 3.36 3.03
C GLU A 670 36.81 2.50 3.57
N LEU A 671 36.84 1.19 3.31
CA LEU A 671 35.83 0.25 3.86
C LEU A 671 35.91 0.23 5.38
N LEU A 672 37.09 0.11 5.95
CA LEU A 672 37.32 0.12 7.40
C LEU A 672 36.86 1.46 8.01
N ALA A 673 37.22 2.59 7.40
CA ALA A 673 36.79 3.91 7.85
C ALA A 673 35.25 4.04 7.79
N GLY A 674 34.63 3.50 6.73
CA GLY A 674 33.17 3.40 6.62
C GLY A 674 32.53 2.60 7.77
N TRP A 675 33.06 1.43 8.06
CA TRP A 675 32.56 0.57 9.14
C TRP A 675 32.78 1.19 10.53
N ARG A 676 33.91 1.86 10.78
CA ARG A 676 34.17 2.52 12.06
C ARG A 676 33.21 3.64 12.40
N ARG A 677 32.52 4.22 11.42
CA ARG A 677 31.43 5.17 11.69
C ARG A 677 30.22 4.48 12.36
N HIS A 678 30.03 3.20 12.12
CA HIS A 678 28.88 2.42 12.63
C HIS A 678 29.28 1.43 13.75
N ALA A 679 30.54 1.01 13.78
CA ALA A 679 31.13 0.14 14.77
C ALA A 679 32.57 0.62 15.07
N PRO A 680 32.75 1.51 16.04
CA PRO A 680 34.06 2.13 16.32
C PRO A 680 35.20 1.14 16.62
N GLN A 681 34.86 -0.03 17.17
CA GLN A 681 35.81 -1.10 17.47
C GLN A 681 36.05 -2.07 16.29
N ALA A 682 35.72 -1.67 15.06
CA ALA A 682 35.98 -2.50 13.89
C ALA A 682 37.48 -2.70 13.64
N SER A 683 37.84 -3.97 13.47
CA SER A 683 39.17 -4.44 13.07
C SER A 683 39.11 -5.09 11.69
N VAL A 684 40.21 -5.11 10.95
CA VAL A 684 40.25 -5.62 9.57
C VAL A 684 41.29 -6.72 9.41
N TRP A 685 40.92 -7.70 8.59
CA TRP A 685 41.80 -8.71 8.04
C TRP A 685 41.61 -8.80 6.52
N ASN A 686 42.71 -8.94 5.77
CA ASN A 686 42.68 -8.95 4.30
C ASN A 686 42.77 -10.39 3.78
N SER A 687 41.82 -10.76 2.90
CA SER A 687 41.76 -12.06 2.22
C SER A 687 42.26 -11.93 0.77
N GLU A 688 42.99 -12.93 0.29
CA GLU A 688 43.51 -12.93 -1.09
C GLU A 688 42.44 -13.20 -2.17
N GLY A 689 41.31 -13.79 -1.82
CA GLY A 689 40.21 -14.05 -2.76
C GLY A 689 39.44 -12.78 -3.18
N ASN A 690 38.53 -12.92 -4.15
CA ASN A 690 37.57 -11.88 -4.50
C ASN A 690 36.29 -12.02 -3.67
N HIS A 691 35.31 -11.14 -3.90
CA HIS A 691 34.03 -11.11 -3.17
C HIS A 691 33.32 -12.48 -3.08
N MET A 692 33.39 -13.29 -4.13
CA MET A 692 32.71 -14.59 -4.20
C MET A 692 33.63 -15.75 -3.83
N THR A 693 34.94 -15.64 -4.08
CA THR A 693 35.89 -16.74 -3.91
C THR A 693 36.52 -16.79 -2.55
N LEU A 694 36.48 -15.73 -1.72
CA LEU A 694 37.03 -15.76 -0.34
C LEU A 694 36.37 -16.85 0.52
N LEU A 695 35.13 -17.25 0.22
CA LEU A 695 34.41 -18.32 0.92
C LEU A 695 34.71 -19.72 0.36
N SER A 696 35.51 -19.84 -0.69
CA SER A 696 35.76 -21.08 -1.42
C SER A 696 37.26 -21.43 -1.44
N ARG A 697 37.56 -22.69 -1.77
CA ARG A 697 38.96 -23.13 -1.95
C ARG A 697 39.59 -22.41 -3.17
N PRO A 698 40.89 -22.05 -3.11
CA PRO A 698 41.85 -22.35 -2.00
C PRO A 698 41.80 -21.35 -0.84
N TYR A 699 41.18 -20.16 -0.97
CA TYR A 699 41.27 -19.03 -0.04
C TYR A 699 40.60 -19.27 1.31
N VAL A 700 39.62 -20.18 1.38
CA VAL A 700 38.89 -20.49 2.60
C VAL A 700 39.77 -21.05 3.73
N HIS A 701 40.95 -21.65 3.46
CA HIS A 701 41.81 -22.16 4.47
C HIS A 701 42.41 -21.04 5.35
N SER A 702 42.97 -19.99 4.73
CA SER A 702 43.46 -18.81 5.46
C SER A 702 42.33 -18.07 6.17
N LEU A 703 41.14 -18.03 5.59
CA LEU A 703 39.93 -17.49 6.24
C LEU A 703 39.58 -18.34 7.48
N GLY A 704 39.61 -19.66 7.40
CA GLY A 704 39.34 -20.59 8.50
C GLY A 704 40.34 -20.42 9.66
N ASP A 705 41.62 -20.30 9.33
CA ASP A 705 42.66 -20.03 10.33
C ASP A 705 42.43 -18.71 11.09
N TRP A 706 42.01 -17.67 10.40
CA TRP A 706 41.67 -16.38 11.00
C TRP A 706 40.34 -16.45 11.80
N LEU A 707 39.31 -17.18 11.32
CA LEU A 707 38.04 -17.32 11.99
C LEU A 707 38.12 -18.19 13.27
N SER A 708 38.94 -19.23 13.26
CA SER A 708 38.99 -20.23 14.33
C SER A 708 39.18 -19.64 15.74
N PRO A 709 40.12 -18.71 15.99
CA PRO A 709 40.25 -18.09 17.31
C PRO A 709 39.08 -17.21 17.71
N LEU A 710 38.41 -16.56 16.72
CA LEU A 710 37.23 -15.71 16.93
C LEU A 710 35.97 -16.51 17.28
N MET A 711 35.93 -17.77 16.79
CA MET A 711 34.79 -18.68 16.99
C MET A 711 35.00 -19.67 18.15
N LYS A 712 36.15 -19.65 18.82
CA LYS A 712 36.35 -20.39 20.07
C LYS A 712 35.80 -19.60 21.24
N GLU A 713 35.21 -20.32 22.21
CA GLU A 713 34.81 -19.68 23.47
C GLU A 713 36.03 -19.10 24.16
N SER A 714 36.00 -17.82 24.47
CA SER A 714 36.85 -17.26 25.49
C SER A 714 36.42 -17.94 26.81
N GLN A 715 37.21 -18.86 27.32
CA GLN A 715 37.05 -19.29 28.71
C GLN A 715 37.09 -18.02 29.57
N CYS A 716 35.99 -17.65 30.17
CA CYS A 716 35.93 -16.65 31.24
C CYS A 716 36.53 -17.25 32.50
#